data_33cb0fff573183e6760f69a6c5876d50
#
_entry.id   33cb0fff573183e6760f69a6c5876d50
#
_cell.length_a   1.000
_cell.length_b   1.000
_cell.length_c   1.000
_cell.angle_alpha   90.00
_cell.angle_beta   90.00
_cell.angle_gamma   90.00
#
_symmetry.space_group_name_H-M   'P 1'
#
loop_
_entity.id
_entity.type
_entity.pdbx_description
1 polymer ?
#
loop_
_entity_poly.entity_id
_entity_poly.type
_entity_poly.pdbx_seq_one_letter_code
_entity_poly.pdbx_strand_id
1 'polypeptide(L)'
;MSTAPDPESERLREDAQREKHWSLWGTYLSERQWGTVREDYSASGDPWTYFPHDHARSRAYRWGEDGLLGLTDEHCRLCFGLALWNGADPILKERLFGLTGPQGNHGEDVKELYYYQDATPTHSYCRALYKYPQRSYPYQLLIDENGRRGRDQAEFELLDSGIFAEERYFDVSIEYAKATPTDILIRLTIANRGPEAADIHVLPTLWFRNTWSWGAIEEESTVRPSISAGENARLTAVHETLGTYHLAYEASNGAPECLYTDNDTNRARLFGVANERAHVKDAIHEAVVLGLRAAVSAEATGTKAAVHYRLSIAAGSTVTLRLRLTSAVENPNALFGARFEELFAQRLAEADRFYAGRIEPSLDAARKQVVRAAYAGLLWSKQFYNLVQSRWSSGDVGHPAPPPGHAARNAQWMHLYARDVLSMPDNWEFPYFCAWDSSFHCVCLSKIDPELAKRQLVVFLREWYMHRNGQLPAYEFAFSDLNPPVHPWAVWRVYRLLEIGQQPDRGFLERAFQKLLLNFTWWVNREDSDGNNLFAGGFLGLDNIGAFDRSKPLPNGGALRQADGTGWMAFYCVHMLSMALELARSDDVYQDLASKFLEHFGAISVAVNGSDGSGLWDEQDGFYYDRVELAGKVEPLRVRAVAGFLPMLAATIIRNEDVEQFSGFVRRAKWDAKFRPAQLQSSLQVNANGTVHLLSVLTREQLERLLHRLFDEEEFLSPFGIRSMSRFHEQHPLMYVAGGATYTVDYEPGEGTTGNFGGNSNWRGPIWLPINYLILEVLRVYHLFYEESLRVEFPTRSGQWMTLGEAARNLAHRLQSLFLPDGAGRRPSNGTELRYANDPHWRELILFYEYFHADTGRGCGASHQTGWTAMIADLMNLEPHWTSCKPGFVGE
;
A
#
# COMPACT_ATOMS: atom_id res chain seq x y z
N MET A 1 6.90 -24.56 27.68
CA MET A 1 6.67 -24.51 26.22
C MET A 1 8.05 -24.48 25.56
N SER A 2 8.21 -25.19 24.44
CA SER A 2 9.50 -25.35 23.74
C SER A 2 10.11 -23.97 23.43
N THR A 3 11.37 -23.76 23.83
CA THR A 3 12.14 -22.53 23.60
C THR A 3 12.71 -22.43 22.16
N ALA A 4 12.39 -23.38 21.28
CA ALA A 4 12.84 -23.32 19.89
C ALA A 4 11.96 -22.37 19.08
N PRO A 5 12.54 -21.50 18.24
CA PRO A 5 11.78 -20.63 17.35
C PRO A 5 10.89 -21.46 16.44
N ASP A 6 9.77 -20.86 15.98
CA ASP A 6 8.94 -21.50 14.97
C ASP A 6 9.69 -21.59 13.63
N PRO A 7 9.35 -22.56 12.75
CA PRO A 7 10.13 -22.80 11.53
C PRO A 7 10.13 -21.63 10.55
N GLU A 8 9.11 -20.78 10.52
CA GLU A 8 9.09 -19.60 9.64
C GLU A 8 10.01 -18.49 10.17
N SER A 9 10.03 -18.27 11.49
CA SER A 9 11.01 -17.38 12.12
C SER A 9 12.45 -17.85 11.91
N GLU A 10 12.70 -19.18 11.88
CA GLU A 10 14.01 -19.70 11.52
C GLU A 10 14.38 -19.43 10.06
N ARG A 11 13.43 -19.56 9.12
CA ARG A 11 13.64 -19.20 7.70
C ARG A 11 13.98 -17.73 7.53
N LEU A 12 13.28 -16.85 8.24
CA LEU A 12 13.58 -15.40 8.25
C LEU A 12 15.01 -15.14 8.77
N ARG A 13 15.43 -15.85 9.83
CA ARG A 13 16.81 -15.76 10.35
C ARG A 13 17.83 -16.23 9.32
N GLU A 14 17.60 -17.40 8.72
CA GLU A 14 18.49 -17.96 7.68
C GLU A 14 18.64 -17.02 6.48
N ASP A 15 17.53 -16.37 6.08
CA ASP A 15 17.49 -15.41 4.96
C ASP A 15 18.25 -14.12 5.33
N ALA A 16 17.98 -13.56 6.50
CA ALA A 16 18.64 -12.34 6.99
C ALA A 16 20.15 -12.53 7.18
N GLN A 17 20.59 -13.72 7.62
CA GLN A 17 22.00 -14.09 7.78
C GLN A 17 22.66 -14.58 6.48
N ARG A 18 21.89 -14.66 5.38
CA ARG A 18 22.35 -15.17 4.07
C ARG A 18 22.86 -16.61 4.12
N GLU A 19 22.32 -17.41 5.03
CA GLU A 19 22.60 -18.84 5.11
C GLU A 19 21.82 -19.61 4.04
N LYS A 20 20.54 -19.22 3.85
CA LYS A 20 19.64 -19.71 2.79
C LYS A 20 18.80 -18.58 2.27
N HIS A 21 18.65 -18.47 0.97
CA HIS A 21 17.94 -17.38 0.31
C HIS A 21 16.44 -17.69 0.16
N TRP A 22 15.71 -17.74 1.29
CA TRP A 22 14.28 -18.06 1.29
C TRP A 22 13.42 -17.05 0.54
N SER A 23 13.83 -15.78 0.51
CA SER A 23 13.17 -14.69 -0.23
C SER A 23 13.47 -14.67 -1.74
N LEU A 24 14.30 -15.60 -2.26
CA LEU A 24 14.64 -15.66 -3.70
C LEU A 24 13.40 -15.69 -4.60
N TRP A 25 12.40 -16.49 -4.24
CA TRP A 25 11.13 -16.59 -4.94
C TRP A 25 9.98 -16.09 -4.08
N GLY A 26 9.02 -15.40 -4.69
CA GLY A 26 7.81 -14.91 -4.00
C GLY A 26 6.76 -14.40 -4.97
N THR A 27 5.67 -13.92 -4.42
CA THR A 27 4.57 -13.34 -5.18
C THR A 27 4.92 -11.90 -5.62
N TYR A 28 6.06 -11.72 -6.28
CA TYR A 28 6.62 -10.41 -6.64
C TYR A 28 6.14 -9.89 -8.00
N LEU A 29 5.22 -10.61 -8.65
CA LEU A 29 4.56 -10.15 -9.86
C LEU A 29 3.40 -9.21 -9.52
N SER A 30 3.28 -8.14 -10.28
CA SER A 30 2.07 -7.32 -10.30
C SER A 30 0.93 -8.07 -10.99
N GLU A 31 -0.30 -7.79 -10.61
CA GLU A 31 -1.47 -8.20 -11.39
C GLU A 31 -1.70 -7.27 -12.60
N ARG A 32 -0.99 -6.14 -12.64
CA ARG A 32 -1.02 -5.16 -13.71
C ARG A 32 0.32 -4.43 -13.83
N GLN A 33 0.90 -4.40 -15.05
CA GLN A 33 2.04 -3.54 -15.41
C GLN A 33 1.68 -2.47 -16.43
N TRP A 34 0.75 -2.76 -17.31
CA TRP A 34 0.39 -1.92 -18.44
C TRP A 34 -0.02 -0.49 -18.09
N GLY A 35 -0.62 -0.25 -16.95
CA GLY A 35 -1.05 1.07 -16.50
C GLY A 35 -0.04 1.82 -15.64
N THR A 36 1.21 1.35 -15.51
CA THR A 36 2.19 2.01 -14.66
C THR A 36 2.95 3.10 -15.41
N VAL A 37 3.37 4.11 -14.66
CA VAL A 37 4.21 5.20 -15.20
C VAL A 37 5.55 4.71 -15.76
N ARG A 38 5.99 3.52 -15.32
CA ARG A 38 7.24 2.91 -15.81
C ARG A 38 7.15 2.43 -17.24
N GLU A 39 5.98 2.03 -17.70
CA GLU A 39 5.74 1.57 -19.08
C GLU A 39 5.16 2.68 -19.99
N ASP A 40 4.92 3.89 -19.45
CA ASP A 40 4.34 4.99 -20.20
C ASP A 40 5.39 5.82 -20.94
N TYR A 41 5.23 5.88 -22.26
CA TYR A 41 6.02 6.74 -23.17
C TYR A 41 5.12 7.70 -23.94
N SER A 42 3.97 8.06 -23.37
CA SER A 42 3.04 9.04 -23.94
C SER A 42 3.60 10.47 -23.91
N ALA A 43 3.16 11.33 -24.80
CA ALA A 43 3.50 12.75 -24.81
C ALA A 43 2.81 13.52 -23.68
N SER A 44 1.61 13.07 -23.30
CA SER A 44 0.78 13.71 -22.28
C SER A 44 1.20 13.34 -20.86
N GLY A 45 1.93 12.25 -20.67
CA GLY A 45 2.22 11.67 -19.34
C GLY A 45 1.01 10.98 -18.72
N ASP A 46 0.03 10.55 -19.54
CA ASP A 46 -1.13 9.78 -19.10
C ASP A 46 -0.90 8.28 -19.38
N PRO A 47 -0.45 7.51 -18.40
CA PRO A 47 -0.15 6.09 -18.57
C PRO A 47 -1.41 5.24 -18.77
N TRP A 48 -2.54 5.68 -18.25
CA TRP A 48 -3.77 4.92 -18.20
C TRP A 48 -4.39 4.74 -19.59
N THR A 49 -4.35 5.78 -20.43
CA THR A 49 -4.83 5.73 -21.81
C THR A 49 -3.77 5.25 -22.79
N TYR A 50 -2.50 5.48 -22.49
CA TYR A 50 -1.39 5.10 -23.36
C TYR A 50 -1.23 3.58 -23.48
N PHE A 51 -1.46 2.85 -22.38
CA PHE A 51 -1.20 1.40 -22.31
C PHE A 51 -2.43 0.61 -21.82
N PRO A 52 -3.52 0.53 -22.62
CA PRO A 52 -4.74 -0.13 -22.25
C PRO A 52 -4.56 -1.66 -22.15
N HIS A 53 -5.50 -2.34 -21.48
CA HIS A 53 -5.54 -3.81 -21.31
C HIS A 53 -5.35 -4.58 -22.63
N ASP A 54 -5.92 -4.09 -23.74
CA ASP A 54 -5.77 -4.71 -25.04
C ASP A 54 -4.31 -4.70 -25.55
N HIS A 55 -3.54 -3.64 -25.27
CA HIS A 55 -2.11 -3.58 -25.61
C HIS A 55 -1.27 -4.48 -24.68
N ALA A 56 -1.63 -4.61 -23.42
CA ALA A 56 -0.91 -5.40 -22.43
C ALA A 56 -0.77 -6.89 -22.83
N ARG A 57 -1.74 -7.42 -23.58
CA ARG A 57 -1.70 -8.80 -24.09
C ARG A 57 -0.57 -9.04 -25.09
N SER A 58 -0.21 -8.01 -25.85
CA SER A 58 0.66 -8.11 -27.04
C SER A 58 2.00 -7.42 -26.88
N ARG A 59 2.19 -6.59 -25.83
CA ARG A 59 3.42 -5.85 -25.56
C ARG A 59 4.25 -6.51 -24.48
N ALA A 60 5.51 -6.80 -24.75
CA ALA A 60 6.47 -7.19 -23.74
C ALA A 60 6.82 -5.97 -22.87
N TYR A 61 6.95 -6.17 -21.56
CA TYR A 61 7.29 -5.09 -20.62
C TYR A 61 8.79 -5.00 -20.41
N ARG A 62 9.25 -3.80 -20.10
CA ARG A 62 10.66 -3.55 -19.79
C ARG A 62 10.93 -3.59 -18.29
N TRP A 63 10.08 -2.92 -17.53
CA TRP A 63 10.37 -2.56 -16.14
C TRP A 63 9.82 -3.54 -15.10
N GLY A 64 9.14 -4.57 -15.55
CA GLY A 64 8.59 -5.63 -14.71
C GLY A 64 7.82 -6.63 -15.53
N GLU A 65 6.95 -7.39 -14.90
CA GLU A 65 5.99 -8.32 -15.52
C GLU A 65 4.68 -8.35 -14.75
N ASP A 66 3.60 -8.74 -15.40
CA ASP A 66 2.32 -9.05 -14.78
C ASP A 66 1.95 -10.53 -14.98
N GLY A 67 1.10 -11.04 -14.10
CA GLY A 67 0.58 -12.39 -14.23
C GLY A 67 -0.46 -12.71 -13.16
N LEU A 68 -1.54 -13.39 -13.57
CA LEU A 68 -2.62 -13.76 -12.67
C LEU A 68 -2.13 -14.70 -11.56
N LEU A 69 -2.22 -14.26 -10.30
CA LEU A 69 -1.81 -14.98 -9.10
C LEU A 69 -0.38 -15.54 -9.19
N GLY A 70 0.53 -14.72 -9.68
CA GLY A 70 1.85 -15.14 -10.13
C GLY A 70 2.92 -15.29 -9.07
N LEU A 71 4.03 -15.90 -9.47
CA LEU A 71 5.25 -16.12 -8.68
C LEU A 71 6.47 -15.78 -9.55
N THR A 72 7.51 -15.14 -8.98
CA THR A 72 8.76 -14.87 -9.69
C THR A 72 9.95 -14.81 -8.73
N ASP A 73 11.16 -14.89 -9.27
CA ASP A 73 12.38 -14.63 -8.49
C ASP A 73 12.52 -13.12 -8.19
N GLU A 74 13.33 -12.78 -7.18
CA GLU A 74 13.50 -11.40 -6.67
C GLU A 74 13.97 -10.36 -7.72
N HIS A 75 14.43 -10.82 -8.88
CA HIS A 75 14.84 -9.98 -10.01
C HIS A 75 13.88 -10.09 -11.20
N CYS A 76 12.75 -10.75 -11.01
CA CYS A 76 11.73 -10.95 -12.04
C CYS A 76 12.30 -11.49 -13.36
N ARG A 77 13.21 -12.47 -13.28
CA ARG A 77 13.81 -13.09 -14.46
C ARG A 77 12.94 -14.18 -15.04
N LEU A 78 12.49 -15.12 -14.18
CA LEU A 78 11.60 -16.22 -14.58
C LEU A 78 10.30 -16.09 -13.82
N CYS A 79 9.20 -16.01 -14.56
CA CYS A 79 7.86 -15.78 -14.04
C CYS A 79 6.98 -17.01 -14.25
N PHE A 80 6.13 -17.29 -13.28
CA PHE A 80 5.07 -18.27 -13.33
C PHE A 80 3.73 -17.60 -13.02
N GLY A 81 2.67 -17.93 -13.76
CA GLY A 81 1.32 -17.44 -13.52
C GLY A 81 0.27 -18.30 -14.20
N LEU A 82 -0.99 -17.94 -14.05
CA LEU A 82 -2.11 -18.66 -14.65
C LEU A 82 -2.62 -17.95 -15.90
N ALA A 83 -3.05 -18.74 -16.88
CA ALA A 83 -3.97 -18.29 -17.89
C ALA A 83 -5.20 -19.20 -17.88
N LEU A 84 -6.40 -18.62 -18.06
CA LEU A 84 -7.67 -19.32 -17.99
C LEU A 84 -8.53 -19.00 -19.22
N TRP A 85 -9.33 -19.98 -19.67
CA TRP A 85 -10.32 -19.76 -20.70
C TRP A 85 -11.54 -20.67 -20.49
N ASN A 86 -12.73 -20.07 -20.47
CA ASN A 86 -14.00 -20.78 -20.23
C ASN A 86 -14.74 -21.17 -21.52
N GLY A 87 -14.09 -21.03 -22.67
CA GLY A 87 -14.70 -21.31 -23.97
C GLY A 87 -15.60 -20.20 -24.51
N ALA A 88 -15.94 -19.20 -23.71
CA ALA A 88 -16.84 -18.11 -24.09
C ALA A 88 -16.18 -16.71 -23.96
N ASP A 89 -15.13 -16.58 -23.15
CA ASP A 89 -14.40 -15.34 -22.98
C ASP A 89 -13.66 -14.98 -24.29
N PRO A 90 -13.82 -13.75 -24.83
CA PRO A 90 -13.11 -13.35 -26.04
C PRO A 90 -11.60 -13.14 -25.82
N ILE A 91 -11.13 -13.13 -24.57
CA ILE A 91 -9.74 -12.91 -24.20
C ILE A 91 -9.25 -14.06 -23.30
N LEU A 92 -8.05 -14.59 -23.58
CA LEU A 92 -7.37 -15.48 -22.66
C LEU A 92 -7.04 -14.72 -21.36
N LYS A 93 -7.55 -15.16 -20.22
CA LYS A 93 -7.40 -14.51 -18.93
C LYS A 93 -6.00 -14.79 -18.35
N GLU A 94 -5.02 -13.99 -18.71
CA GLU A 94 -3.63 -14.03 -18.22
C GLU A 94 -3.34 -12.95 -17.17
N ARG A 95 -4.17 -11.93 -17.08
CA ARG A 95 -4.10 -10.78 -16.17
C ARG A 95 -5.49 -10.28 -15.83
N LEU A 96 -5.58 -9.52 -14.74
CA LEU A 96 -6.83 -8.90 -14.34
C LEU A 96 -7.21 -7.76 -15.31
N PHE A 97 -8.52 -7.62 -15.52
CA PHE A 97 -9.11 -6.50 -16.23
C PHE A 97 -9.55 -5.41 -15.25
N GLY A 98 -9.43 -4.18 -15.66
CA GLY A 98 -10.02 -3.04 -14.99
C GLY A 98 -10.15 -1.87 -15.94
N LEU A 99 -10.80 -0.81 -15.46
CA LEU A 99 -11.07 0.41 -16.22
C LEU A 99 -9.85 1.34 -16.14
N THR A 100 -9.55 2.01 -17.23
CA THR A 100 -8.62 3.15 -17.25
C THR A 100 -9.36 4.43 -16.83
N GLY A 101 -8.64 5.48 -16.43
CA GLY A 101 -9.24 6.72 -15.95
C GLY A 101 -10.42 7.25 -16.79
N PRO A 102 -10.32 7.36 -18.14
CA PRO A 102 -11.45 7.81 -18.98
C PRO A 102 -12.61 6.81 -19.11
N GLN A 103 -12.42 5.54 -18.76
CA GLN A 103 -13.44 4.51 -18.82
C GLN A 103 -14.26 4.43 -17.53
N GLY A 104 -13.67 4.80 -16.40
CA GLY A 104 -14.35 4.81 -15.09
C GLY A 104 -14.99 6.16 -14.81
N ASN A 105 -16.14 6.18 -14.12
CA ASN A 105 -16.75 7.43 -13.68
C ASN A 105 -16.02 8.07 -12.48
N HIS A 106 -15.24 7.29 -11.73
CA HIS A 106 -14.40 7.78 -10.64
C HIS A 106 -12.89 7.62 -10.89
N GLY A 107 -12.47 7.07 -12.00
CA GLY A 107 -11.07 6.85 -12.35
C GLY A 107 -10.80 5.41 -12.78
N GLU A 108 -9.56 4.98 -12.63
CA GLU A 108 -9.19 3.59 -12.82
C GLU A 108 -9.68 2.72 -11.68
N ASP A 109 -10.14 1.50 -12.00
CA ASP A 109 -10.60 0.54 -11.02
C ASP A 109 -10.54 -0.90 -11.58
N VAL A 110 -10.13 -1.85 -10.73
CA VAL A 110 -10.12 -3.27 -11.06
C VAL A 110 -11.54 -3.83 -11.06
N LYS A 111 -11.93 -4.48 -12.14
CA LYS A 111 -13.27 -5.09 -12.28
C LYS A 111 -13.23 -6.61 -12.24
N GLU A 112 -12.50 -7.15 -11.27
CA GLU A 112 -12.26 -8.58 -11.07
C GLU A 112 -12.46 -8.98 -9.59
N LEU A 113 -12.66 -10.27 -9.33
CA LEU A 113 -12.86 -10.79 -7.97
C LEU A 113 -11.77 -11.81 -7.64
N TYR A 114 -10.82 -11.37 -6.83
CA TYR A 114 -9.69 -12.17 -6.35
C TYR A 114 -9.42 -11.87 -4.87
N TYR A 115 -8.80 -12.82 -4.18
CA TYR A 115 -8.61 -12.74 -2.73
C TYR A 115 -7.29 -13.36 -2.33
N TYR A 116 -6.49 -12.63 -1.59
CA TYR A 116 -5.27 -13.13 -0.96
C TYR A 116 -5.64 -13.73 0.39
N GLN A 117 -5.61 -15.06 0.50
CA GLN A 117 -6.16 -15.76 1.66
C GLN A 117 -5.11 -16.06 2.71
N ASP A 118 -3.87 -16.34 2.32
CA ASP A 118 -2.78 -16.66 3.22
C ASP A 118 -1.41 -16.41 2.56
N ALA A 119 -0.43 -16.05 3.36
CA ALA A 119 0.98 -16.03 2.97
C ALA A 119 1.86 -15.99 4.21
N THR A 120 3.07 -16.55 4.11
CA THR A 120 4.12 -16.37 5.12
C THR A 120 5.19 -15.40 4.60
N PRO A 121 5.95 -14.72 5.46
CA PRO A 121 6.92 -13.70 5.06
C PRO A 121 7.96 -14.15 4.03
N THR A 122 8.46 -15.40 4.15
CA THR A 122 9.40 -15.98 3.19
C THR A 122 8.71 -16.62 1.99
N HIS A 123 7.38 -16.51 1.87
CA HIS A 123 6.56 -17.22 0.87
C HIS A 123 6.78 -18.73 0.91
N SER A 124 7.10 -19.29 2.09
CA SER A 124 7.20 -20.73 2.28
C SER A 124 5.84 -21.42 2.13
N TYR A 125 4.75 -20.67 2.39
CA TYR A 125 3.37 -21.02 2.06
C TYR A 125 2.62 -19.76 1.61
N CYS A 126 1.83 -19.87 0.53
CA CYS A 126 0.95 -18.83 0.05
C CYS A 126 -0.33 -19.44 -0.51
N ARG A 127 -1.46 -18.70 -0.40
CA ARG A 127 -2.75 -19.10 -0.97
C ARG A 127 -3.54 -17.89 -1.45
N ALA A 128 -4.09 -18.00 -2.66
CA ALA A 128 -5.00 -17.02 -3.23
C ALA A 128 -6.15 -17.70 -3.99
N LEU A 129 -7.22 -16.94 -4.21
CA LEU A 129 -8.43 -17.37 -4.88
C LEU A 129 -8.82 -16.35 -5.96
N TYR A 130 -9.15 -16.82 -7.15
CA TYR A 130 -9.77 -16.04 -8.22
C TYR A 130 -11.14 -16.61 -8.57
N LYS A 131 -12.16 -15.77 -8.74
CA LYS A 131 -13.50 -16.16 -9.15
C LYS A 131 -13.68 -15.91 -10.64
N TYR A 132 -13.68 -17.01 -11.44
CA TYR A 132 -13.74 -16.91 -12.89
C TYR A 132 -15.14 -17.27 -13.42
N PRO A 133 -15.84 -16.36 -14.13
CA PRO A 133 -17.15 -16.65 -14.70
C PRO A 133 -17.15 -17.78 -15.73
N GLN A 134 -18.27 -18.50 -15.87
CA GLN A 134 -18.50 -19.50 -16.92
C GLN A 134 -19.10 -18.91 -18.21
N ARG A 135 -19.44 -17.61 -18.21
CA ARG A 135 -19.99 -16.87 -19.34
C ARG A 135 -18.94 -15.96 -19.96
N SER A 136 -19.22 -15.41 -21.14
CA SER A 136 -18.38 -14.37 -21.75
C SER A 136 -18.16 -13.21 -20.78
N TYR A 137 -16.91 -12.84 -20.56
CA TYR A 137 -16.58 -11.76 -19.64
C TYR A 137 -17.09 -10.41 -20.18
N PRO A 138 -17.75 -9.57 -19.37
CA PRO A 138 -18.48 -8.40 -19.83
C PRO A 138 -17.62 -7.14 -20.01
N TYR A 139 -16.45 -7.25 -20.66
CA TYR A 139 -15.49 -6.16 -20.83
C TYR A 139 -16.13 -4.86 -21.31
N GLN A 140 -16.88 -4.94 -22.42
CA GLN A 140 -17.46 -3.75 -23.04
C GLN A 140 -18.62 -3.19 -22.22
N LEU A 141 -19.43 -4.04 -21.58
CA LEU A 141 -20.50 -3.60 -20.68
C LEU A 141 -19.98 -2.80 -19.50
N LEU A 142 -18.87 -3.25 -18.89
CA LEU A 142 -18.21 -2.54 -17.78
C LEU A 142 -17.71 -1.17 -18.22
N ILE A 143 -17.10 -1.08 -19.41
CA ILE A 143 -16.64 0.21 -19.98
C ILE A 143 -17.83 1.12 -20.28
N ASP A 144 -18.84 0.62 -20.98
CA ASP A 144 -19.98 1.43 -21.44
C ASP A 144 -20.81 1.95 -20.27
N GLU A 145 -21.10 1.11 -19.28
CA GLU A 145 -21.91 1.48 -18.12
C GLU A 145 -21.17 2.50 -17.21
N ASN A 146 -19.90 2.30 -16.94
CA ASN A 146 -19.14 3.27 -16.12
C ASN A 146 -18.89 4.56 -16.91
N GLY A 147 -18.54 4.47 -18.20
CA GLY A 147 -18.37 5.66 -19.05
C GLY A 147 -19.63 6.49 -19.24
N ARG A 148 -20.83 5.88 -19.08
CA ARG A 148 -22.13 6.57 -19.16
C ARG A 148 -22.52 7.25 -17.85
N ARG A 149 -22.02 6.77 -16.72
CA ARG A 149 -22.35 7.28 -15.37
C ARG A 149 -21.64 8.60 -15.09
N GLY A 150 -22.34 9.50 -14.38
CA GLY A 150 -21.71 10.69 -13.81
C GLY A 150 -20.97 10.37 -12.51
N ARG A 151 -20.16 11.30 -12.05
CA ARG A 151 -19.47 11.16 -10.76
C ARG A 151 -20.39 11.16 -9.53
N ASP A 152 -21.65 11.55 -9.70
CA ASP A 152 -22.73 11.49 -8.70
C ASP A 152 -23.38 10.09 -8.60
N GLN A 153 -23.00 9.16 -9.46
CA GLN A 153 -23.52 7.79 -9.50
C GLN A 153 -22.46 6.80 -9.02
N ALA A 154 -22.90 5.79 -8.27
CA ALA A 154 -22.01 4.68 -7.87
C ALA A 154 -21.41 3.98 -9.11
N GLU A 155 -20.24 3.41 -8.97
CA GLU A 155 -19.60 2.59 -10.01
C GLU A 155 -20.47 1.37 -10.37
N PHE A 156 -20.33 0.91 -11.61
CA PHE A 156 -20.92 -0.35 -12.06
C PHE A 156 -19.89 -1.46 -11.86
N GLU A 157 -20.17 -2.32 -10.91
CA GLU A 157 -19.29 -3.39 -10.52
C GLU A 157 -19.50 -4.67 -11.34
N LEU A 158 -18.49 -5.56 -11.34
CA LEU A 158 -18.61 -6.87 -12.00
C LEU A 158 -19.83 -7.66 -11.49
N LEU A 159 -20.14 -7.57 -10.20
CA LEU A 159 -21.31 -8.22 -9.60
C LEU A 159 -22.63 -7.68 -10.13
N ASP A 160 -22.71 -6.39 -10.45
CA ASP A 160 -23.90 -5.75 -11.00
C ASP A 160 -24.26 -6.26 -12.41
N SER A 161 -23.28 -6.76 -13.15
CA SER A 161 -23.48 -7.37 -14.48
C SER A 161 -24.33 -8.65 -14.46
N GLY A 162 -24.52 -9.26 -13.28
CA GLY A 162 -25.21 -10.54 -13.14
C GLY A 162 -24.42 -11.74 -13.66
N ILE A 163 -23.13 -11.58 -13.99
CA ILE A 163 -22.31 -12.66 -14.60
C ILE A 163 -22.17 -13.89 -13.69
N PHE A 164 -22.29 -13.70 -12.36
CA PHE A 164 -22.27 -14.76 -11.35
C PHE A 164 -23.67 -15.30 -11.00
N ALA A 165 -24.71 -14.93 -11.76
CA ALA A 165 -26.05 -15.46 -11.52
C ALA A 165 -26.07 -17.00 -11.64
N GLU A 166 -26.93 -17.66 -10.84
CA GLU A 166 -27.05 -19.11 -10.77
C GLU A 166 -25.75 -19.84 -10.39
N GLU A 167 -24.84 -19.13 -9.67
CA GLU A 167 -23.54 -19.67 -9.26
C GLU A 167 -22.67 -20.16 -10.42
N ARG A 168 -22.87 -19.65 -11.66
CA ARG A 168 -22.14 -20.03 -12.86
C ARG A 168 -20.74 -19.44 -12.91
N TYR A 169 -19.88 -19.94 -12.03
CA TYR A 169 -18.46 -19.54 -11.96
C TYR A 169 -17.59 -20.70 -11.45
N PHE A 170 -16.29 -20.54 -11.63
CA PHE A 170 -15.27 -21.39 -11.04
C PHE A 170 -14.59 -20.64 -9.89
N ASP A 171 -14.37 -21.34 -8.77
CA ASP A 171 -13.33 -20.94 -7.82
C ASP A 171 -12.01 -21.55 -8.27
N VAL A 172 -11.05 -20.70 -8.60
CA VAL A 172 -9.70 -21.10 -8.98
C VAL A 172 -8.76 -20.70 -7.84
N SER A 173 -8.37 -21.68 -7.02
CA SER A 173 -7.44 -21.48 -5.92
C SER A 173 -6.05 -21.93 -6.33
N ILE A 174 -5.06 -21.10 -6.00
CA ILE A 174 -3.63 -21.44 -6.12
C ILE A 174 -3.00 -21.49 -4.75
N GLU A 175 -2.14 -22.48 -4.54
CA GLU A 175 -1.31 -22.61 -3.36
C GLU A 175 0.14 -22.86 -3.77
N TYR A 176 1.05 -22.19 -3.10
CA TYR A 176 2.49 -22.39 -3.22
C TYR A 176 3.05 -22.91 -1.90
N ALA A 177 3.94 -23.92 -1.97
CA ALA A 177 4.66 -24.43 -0.80
C ALA A 177 6.11 -24.71 -1.16
N LYS A 178 7.05 -24.07 -0.46
CA LYS A 178 8.49 -24.29 -0.70
C LYS A 178 9.00 -25.50 0.07
N ALA A 179 9.60 -26.46 -0.62
CA ALA A 179 10.41 -27.50 0.04
C ALA A 179 11.76 -26.94 0.47
N THR A 180 12.43 -26.21 -0.44
CA THR A 180 13.67 -25.44 -0.25
C THR A 180 13.51 -24.05 -0.90
N PRO A 181 14.48 -23.12 -0.77
CA PRO A 181 14.45 -21.84 -1.48
C PRO A 181 14.24 -21.94 -3.00
N THR A 182 14.63 -23.03 -3.62
CA THR A 182 14.63 -23.26 -5.07
C THR A 182 13.78 -24.45 -5.52
N ASP A 183 12.95 -24.98 -4.62
CA ASP A 183 12.04 -26.10 -4.89
C ASP A 183 10.64 -25.75 -4.41
N ILE A 184 9.73 -25.48 -5.33
CA ILE A 184 8.41 -24.89 -5.10
C ILE A 184 7.32 -25.84 -5.63
N LEU A 185 6.47 -26.29 -4.74
CA LEU A 185 5.27 -27.07 -5.04
C LEU A 185 4.13 -26.10 -5.36
N ILE A 186 3.36 -26.40 -6.38
CA ILE A 186 2.23 -25.60 -6.86
C ILE A 186 1.00 -26.50 -6.94
N ARG A 187 -0.08 -26.09 -6.27
CA ARG A 187 -1.35 -26.80 -6.27
C ARG A 187 -2.46 -25.88 -6.77
N LEU A 188 -3.11 -26.26 -7.85
CA LEU A 188 -4.25 -25.57 -8.41
C LEU A 188 -5.50 -26.37 -8.11
N THR A 189 -6.49 -25.75 -7.51
CA THR A 189 -7.78 -26.36 -7.19
C THR A 189 -8.87 -25.57 -7.89
N ILE A 190 -9.57 -26.22 -8.83
CA ILE A 190 -10.61 -25.61 -9.65
C ILE A 190 -11.95 -26.27 -9.26
N ALA A 191 -12.84 -25.50 -8.65
CA ALA A 191 -14.17 -25.95 -8.26
C ALA A 191 -15.24 -25.32 -9.15
N ASN A 192 -16.05 -26.14 -9.79
CA ASN A 192 -17.23 -25.68 -10.51
C ASN A 192 -18.36 -25.42 -9.51
N ARG A 193 -18.77 -24.16 -9.34
CA ARG A 193 -19.88 -23.78 -8.45
C ARG A 193 -21.24 -23.84 -9.16
N GLY A 194 -21.22 -23.89 -10.50
CA GLY A 194 -22.43 -23.93 -11.32
C GLY A 194 -23.25 -25.20 -11.17
N PRO A 195 -24.54 -25.12 -11.55
CA PRO A 195 -25.50 -26.25 -11.47
C PRO A 195 -25.30 -27.34 -12.52
N GLU A 196 -24.43 -27.11 -13.52
CA GLU A 196 -24.17 -28.01 -14.63
C GLU A 196 -22.66 -28.25 -14.77
N ALA A 197 -22.30 -29.30 -15.53
CA ALA A 197 -20.92 -29.50 -15.94
C ALA A 197 -20.46 -28.34 -16.83
N ALA A 198 -19.24 -27.87 -16.62
CA ALA A 198 -18.69 -26.76 -17.38
C ALA A 198 -17.23 -27.00 -17.75
N ASP A 199 -16.89 -26.55 -18.96
CA ASP A 199 -15.55 -26.69 -19.51
C ASP A 199 -14.69 -25.48 -19.11
N ILE A 200 -13.42 -25.76 -18.81
CA ILE A 200 -12.40 -24.74 -18.53
C ILE A 200 -11.06 -25.21 -19.08
N HIS A 201 -10.36 -24.30 -19.73
CA HIS A 201 -8.96 -24.45 -20.05
C HIS A 201 -8.11 -23.79 -18.97
N VAL A 202 -7.16 -24.53 -18.42
CA VAL A 202 -6.24 -24.05 -17.38
C VAL A 202 -4.84 -24.17 -17.94
N LEU A 203 -4.14 -23.04 -17.99
CA LEU A 203 -2.82 -22.92 -18.61
C LEU A 203 -1.80 -22.37 -17.59
N PRO A 204 -1.22 -23.21 -16.71
CA PRO A 204 -0.02 -22.81 -15.97
C PRO A 204 1.06 -22.41 -16.96
N THR A 205 1.51 -21.17 -16.85
CA THR A 205 2.40 -20.52 -17.82
C THR A 205 3.71 -20.13 -17.16
N LEU A 206 4.82 -20.44 -17.83
CA LEU A 206 6.18 -20.08 -17.46
C LEU A 206 6.75 -19.17 -18.55
N TRP A 207 7.39 -18.05 -18.16
CA TRP A 207 8.00 -17.13 -19.13
C TRP A 207 9.15 -16.34 -18.52
N PHE A 208 10.04 -15.89 -19.39
CA PHE A 208 11.11 -14.97 -19.01
C PHE A 208 10.71 -13.51 -19.28
N ARG A 209 10.99 -12.61 -18.32
CA ARG A 209 10.93 -11.18 -18.58
C ARG A 209 11.89 -10.84 -19.70
N ASN A 210 11.42 -10.06 -20.65
CA ASN A 210 12.21 -9.68 -21.81
C ASN A 210 13.26 -8.63 -21.40
N THR A 211 14.53 -9.05 -21.33
CA THR A 211 15.69 -8.17 -21.13
C THR A 211 16.57 -8.06 -22.36
N TRP A 212 16.38 -8.95 -23.32
CA TRP A 212 17.23 -9.06 -24.53
C TRP A 212 16.89 -8.04 -25.61
N SER A 213 15.68 -7.46 -25.61
CA SER A 213 15.24 -6.51 -26.64
C SER A 213 15.66 -5.06 -26.38
N TRP A 214 16.08 -4.72 -25.16
CA TRP A 214 16.24 -3.33 -24.72
C TRP A 214 17.68 -2.80 -24.76
N GLY A 215 18.61 -3.61 -25.22
CA GLY A 215 20.05 -3.31 -25.19
C GLY A 215 20.67 -3.53 -23.80
N ALA A 216 21.99 -3.42 -23.71
CA ALA A 216 22.71 -3.69 -22.48
C ALA A 216 22.34 -2.72 -21.37
N ILE A 217 21.79 -3.25 -20.29
CA ILE A 217 21.71 -2.62 -18.97
C ILE A 217 22.79 -3.33 -18.13
N GLU A 218 23.65 -2.61 -17.45
CA GLU A 218 24.91 -3.12 -16.87
C GLU A 218 24.75 -4.36 -15.99
N GLU A 219 23.56 -4.65 -15.45
CA GLU A 219 23.30 -5.76 -14.55
C GLU A 219 22.26 -6.78 -15.08
N GLU A 220 21.78 -6.61 -16.30
CA GLU A 220 20.81 -7.52 -16.91
C GLU A 220 21.41 -8.28 -18.07
N SER A 221 21.18 -9.60 -18.11
CA SER A 221 21.60 -10.42 -19.23
C SER A 221 20.87 -10.01 -20.51
N THR A 222 21.62 -9.78 -21.56
CA THR A 222 21.11 -9.61 -22.93
C THR A 222 21.08 -10.93 -23.70
N VAL A 223 21.56 -12.01 -23.08
CA VAL A 223 21.52 -13.35 -23.67
C VAL A 223 20.07 -13.85 -23.62
N ARG A 224 19.53 -14.19 -24.78
CA ARG A 224 18.17 -14.69 -24.90
C ARG A 224 18.02 -16.03 -24.16
N PRO A 225 17.14 -16.13 -23.15
CA PRO A 225 16.90 -17.39 -22.46
C PRO A 225 16.01 -18.32 -23.30
N SER A 226 15.84 -19.57 -22.86
CA SER A 226 15.00 -20.53 -23.55
C SER A 226 14.16 -21.37 -22.60
N ILE A 227 12.94 -21.69 -23.03
CA ILE A 227 12.10 -22.72 -22.44
C ILE A 227 11.84 -23.78 -23.51
N SER A 228 12.11 -25.02 -23.20
CA SER A 228 11.94 -26.14 -24.12
C SER A 228 11.23 -27.32 -23.46
N ALA A 229 10.75 -28.26 -24.29
CA ALA A 229 10.25 -29.54 -23.79
C ALA A 229 11.38 -30.31 -23.10
N GLY A 230 11.13 -30.75 -21.88
CA GLY A 230 11.99 -31.65 -21.13
C GLY A 230 11.43 -33.07 -21.12
N GLU A 231 12.21 -34.01 -20.58
CA GLU A 231 11.75 -35.39 -20.40
C GLU A 231 10.76 -35.52 -19.23
N ASN A 232 9.91 -36.55 -19.24
CA ASN A 232 9.02 -36.91 -18.15
C ASN A 232 8.04 -35.79 -17.71
N ALA A 233 7.29 -35.25 -18.67
CA ALA A 233 6.29 -34.17 -18.43
C ALA A 233 6.90 -32.95 -17.69
N ARG A 234 7.95 -32.37 -18.28
CA ARG A 234 8.62 -31.18 -17.77
C ARG A 234 8.79 -30.13 -18.86
N LEU A 235 8.78 -28.85 -18.45
CA LEU A 235 9.38 -27.75 -19.19
C LEU A 235 10.75 -27.47 -18.60
N THR A 236 11.75 -27.23 -19.43
CA THR A 236 13.12 -26.86 -19.01
C THR A 236 13.38 -25.41 -19.40
N ALA A 237 13.62 -24.57 -18.43
CA ALA A 237 13.91 -23.13 -18.56
C ALA A 237 15.39 -22.89 -18.27
N VAL A 238 16.10 -22.24 -19.20
CA VAL A 238 17.54 -21.96 -19.10
C VAL A 238 17.79 -20.46 -19.21
N HIS A 239 18.44 -19.89 -18.20
CA HIS A 239 18.82 -18.48 -18.14
C HIS A 239 20.28 -18.33 -17.70
N GLU A 240 21.02 -17.38 -18.30
CA GLU A 240 22.45 -17.18 -18.05
C GLU A 240 22.81 -17.00 -16.57
N THR A 241 22.07 -16.17 -15.83
CA THR A 241 22.37 -15.83 -14.44
C THR A 241 21.51 -16.54 -13.41
N LEU A 242 20.29 -16.98 -13.79
CA LEU A 242 19.42 -17.74 -12.89
C LEU A 242 19.72 -19.25 -12.90
N GLY A 243 20.38 -19.72 -13.95
CA GLY A 243 20.64 -21.14 -14.17
C GLY A 243 19.46 -21.87 -14.80
N THR A 244 19.39 -23.17 -14.56
CA THR A 244 18.36 -24.04 -15.15
C THR A 244 17.29 -24.40 -14.12
N TYR A 245 16.03 -24.24 -14.51
CA TYR A 245 14.85 -24.64 -13.76
C TYR A 245 13.99 -25.62 -14.57
N HIS A 246 13.25 -26.47 -13.86
CA HIS A 246 12.31 -27.43 -14.44
C HIS A 246 10.93 -27.20 -13.82
N LEU A 247 9.93 -27.02 -14.68
CA LEU A 247 8.52 -27.07 -14.27
C LEU A 247 7.96 -28.45 -14.62
N ALA A 248 7.85 -29.32 -13.62
CA ALA A 248 7.18 -30.60 -13.73
C ALA A 248 5.67 -30.42 -13.57
N TYR A 249 4.87 -31.20 -14.30
CA TYR A 249 3.42 -31.15 -14.24
C TYR A 249 2.80 -32.55 -14.28
N GLU A 250 1.72 -32.74 -13.52
CA GLU A 250 0.99 -34.00 -13.43
C GLU A 250 -0.01 -34.12 -14.61
N ALA A 251 -0.15 -35.31 -15.18
CA ALA A 251 -1.17 -35.57 -16.14
C ALA A 251 -2.55 -35.63 -15.46
N SER A 252 -3.57 -35.01 -16.06
CA SER A 252 -4.95 -35.06 -15.59
C SER A 252 -5.88 -35.32 -16.79
N ASN A 253 -6.68 -36.38 -16.77
CA ASN A 253 -7.58 -36.77 -17.85
C ASN A 253 -6.90 -36.87 -19.23
N GLY A 254 -5.64 -37.34 -19.27
CA GLY A 254 -4.74 -37.37 -20.41
C GLY A 254 -3.52 -36.49 -20.23
N ALA A 255 -2.57 -36.60 -21.14
CA ALA A 255 -1.39 -35.74 -21.17
C ALA A 255 -1.80 -34.31 -21.63
N PRO A 256 -1.48 -33.23 -20.88
CA PRO A 256 -1.73 -31.88 -21.37
C PRO A 256 -0.82 -31.57 -22.58
N GLU A 257 -1.29 -30.65 -23.43
CA GLU A 257 -0.51 -30.09 -24.53
C GLU A 257 0.38 -28.95 -24.03
N CYS A 258 1.62 -28.87 -24.49
CA CYS A 258 2.48 -27.73 -24.22
C CYS A 258 2.51 -26.80 -25.43
N LEU A 259 2.28 -25.49 -25.17
CA LEU A 259 2.28 -24.41 -26.17
C LEU A 259 3.50 -23.52 -25.94
N TYR A 260 4.23 -23.17 -27.00
CA TYR A 260 5.46 -22.40 -26.93
C TYR A 260 5.38 -21.15 -27.79
N THR A 261 5.87 -20.04 -27.26
CA THR A 261 6.01 -18.77 -27.97
C THR A 261 7.15 -17.94 -27.36
N ASP A 262 7.33 -16.73 -27.83
CA ASP A 262 8.28 -15.78 -27.30
C ASP A 262 7.61 -14.65 -26.55
N ASN A 263 8.20 -14.18 -25.44
CA ASN A 263 7.77 -12.96 -24.75
C ASN A 263 8.36 -11.73 -25.45
N ASP A 264 8.06 -11.60 -26.73
CA ASP A 264 8.40 -10.46 -27.59
C ASP A 264 7.14 -9.70 -27.98
N THR A 265 7.25 -8.38 -28.13
CA THR A 265 6.14 -7.52 -28.55
C THR A 265 5.62 -7.87 -29.93
N ASN A 266 4.30 -8.04 -30.07
CA ASN A 266 3.63 -8.14 -31.37
C ASN A 266 3.59 -6.75 -32.06
N ARG A 267 4.69 -6.35 -32.68
CA ARG A 267 4.86 -5.06 -33.36
C ARG A 267 3.93 -4.90 -34.57
N ALA A 268 3.63 -6.02 -35.23
CA ALA A 268 2.71 -6.01 -36.38
C ALA A 268 1.31 -5.59 -35.94
N ARG A 269 0.83 -6.14 -34.82
CA ARG A 269 -0.47 -5.80 -34.26
C ARG A 269 -0.52 -4.37 -33.70
N LEU A 270 0.49 -3.98 -32.92
CA LEU A 270 0.47 -2.71 -32.17
C LEU A 270 0.90 -1.49 -32.99
N PHE A 271 1.86 -1.67 -33.90
CA PHE A 271 2.53 -0.56 -34.59
C PHE A 271 2.48 -0.67 -36.13
N GLY A 272 1.90 -1.73 -36.67
CA GLY A 272 1.89 -1.96 -38.13
C GLY A 272 3.25 -2.26 -38.73
N VAL A 273 4.24 -2.66 -37.91
CA VAL A 273 5.62 -2.96 -38.32
C VAL A 273 5.85 -4.46 -38.21
N ALA A 274 6.54 -5.06 -39.17
CA ALA A 274 6.81 -6.50 -39.16
C ALA A 274 7.47 -6.96 -37.84
N ASN A 275 7.01 -8.12 -37.33
CA ASN A 275 7.63 -8.76 -36.18
C ASN A 275 9.02 -9.29 -36.51
N GLU A 276 9.95 -9.21 -35.59
CA GLU A 276 11.29 -9.81 -35.74
C GLU A 276 11.27 -11.32 -35.58
N ARG A 277 10.26 -11.84 -34.85
CA ARG A 277 10.02 -13.24 -34.58
C ARG A 277 8.65 -13.66 -35.10
N ALA A 278 8.53 -14.93 -35.50
CA ALA A 278 7.28 -15.48 -35.99
C ALA A 278 6.24 -15.64 -34.87
N HIS A 279 6.72 -15.98 -33.67
CA HIS A 279 5.90 -16.25 -32.49
C HIS A 279 6.15 -15.16 -31.45
N VAL A 280 5.08 -14.52 -30.97
CA VAL A 280 5.14 -13.31 -30.12
C VAL A 280 4.23 -13.48 -28.90
N LYS A 281 4.23 -12.54 -27.97
CA LYS A 281 3.64 -12.61 -26.62
C LYS A 281 2.21 -13.17 -26.59
N ASP A 282 1.36 -12.76 -27.55
CA ASP A 282 -0.08 -13.11 -27.62
C ASP A 282 -0.39 -14.38 -28.43
N ALA A 283 0.60 -15.09 -28.95
CA ALA A 283 0.40 -16.29 -29.78
C ALA A 283 -0.37 -17.40 -29.06
N ILE A 284 -0.21 -17.56 -27.72
CA ILE A 284 -0.99 -18.54 -26.94
C ILE A 284 -2.47 -18.19 -26.94
N HIS A 285 -2.82 -16.90 -26.80
CA HIS A 285 -4.21 -16.43 -26.95
C HIS A 285 -4.75 -16.77 -28.35
N GLU A 286 -4.00 -16.48 -29.41
CA GLU A 286 -4.42 -16.78 -30.79
C GLU A 286 -4.63 -18.26 -31.00
N ALA A 287 -3.76 -19.11 -30.45
CA ALA A 287 -3.88 -20.58 -30.59
C ALA A 287 -5.06 -21.15 -29.80
N VAL A 288 -5.36 -20.67 -28.61
CA VAL A 288 -6.38 -21.22 -27.70
C VAL A 288 -7.76 -20.64 -28.00
N VAL A 289 -7.86 -19.30 -28.08
CA VAL A 289 -9.14 -18.60 -28.22
C VAL A 289 -9.59 -18.54 -29.68
N LEU A 290 -8.67 -18.24 -30.60
CA LEU A 290 -8.97 -18.08 -32.03
C LEU A 290 -8.74 -19.38 -32.84
N GLY A 291 -8.16 -20.42 -32.24
CA GLY A 291 -7.85 -21.67 -32.90
C GLY A 291 -6.70 -21.64 -33.91
N LEU A 292 -5.92 -20.52 -33.91
CA LEU A 292 -4.82 -20.30 -34.87
C LEU A 292 -3.55 -21.03 -34.44
N ARG A 293 -3.51 -22.36 -34.63
CA ARG A 293 -2.40 -23.22 -34.19
C ARG A 293 -1.04 -22.84 -34.74
N ALA A 294 -0.97 -22.21 -35.90
CA ALA A 294 0.28 -21.72 -36.50
C ALA A 294 0.90 -20.53 -35.77
N ALA A 295 0.18 -19.91 -34.87
CA ALA A 295 0.72 -18.78 -34.07
C ALA A 295 1.79 -19.23 -33.06
N VAL A 296 1.68 -20.48 -32.54
CA VAL A 296 2.63 -21.04 -31.59
C VAL A 296 3.72 -21.85 -32.27
N SER A 297 4.89 -21.95 -31.63
CA SER A 297 6.06 -22.65 -32.17
C SER A 297 5.85 -24.15 -32.29
N ALA A 298 6.10 -24.70 -33.50
CA ALA A 298 6.14 -26.14 -33.73
C ALA A 298 7.42 -26.82 -33.25
N GLU A 299 8.48 -26.05 -32.99
CA GLU A 299 9.79 -26.53 -32.54
C GLU A 299 9.83 -26.84 -31.03
N ALA A 300 8.71 -26.71 -30.33
CA ALA A 300 8.59 -26.92 -28.90
C ALA A 300 9.65 -26.14 -28.05
N THR A 301 9.91 -24.93 -28.48
CA THR A 301 10.83 -24.00 -27.78
C THR A 301 10.37 -22.56 -27.92
N GLY A 302 10.78 -21.72 -26.96
CA GLY A 302 10.51 -20.28 -26.93
C GLY A 302 11.01 -19.64 -25.64
N THR A 303 10.60 -18.42 -25.34
CA THR A 303 10.86 -17.76 -24.06
C THR A 303 9.62 -17.68 -23.17
N LYS A 304 8.48 -18.20 -23.67
CA LYS A 304 7.20 -18.36 -22.95
C LYS A 304 6.60 -19.71 -23.32
N ALA A 305 6.12 -20.48 -22.33
CA ALA A 305 5.48 -21.76 -22.54
C ALA A 305 4.32 -21.97 -21.56
N ALA A 306 3.23 -22.56 -22.02
CA ALA A 306 2.07 -22.91 -21.22
C ALA A 306 1.76 -24.40 -21.28
N VAL A 307 1.42 -25.00 -20.14
CA VAL A 307 0.90 -26.37 -20.02
C VAL A 307 -0.63 -26.30 -20.10
N HIS A 308 -1.20 -26.72 -21.20
CA HIS A 308 -2.61 -26.55 -21.53
C HIS A 308 -3.45 -27.76 -21.12
N TYR A 309 -4.17 -27.63 -20.00
CA TYR A 309 -5.20 -28.59 -19.58
C TYR A 309 -6.55 -28.19 -20.11
N ARG A 310 -7.31 -29.18 -20.61
CA ARG A 310 -8.73 -29.04 -21.02
C ARG A 310 -9.54 -29.88 -20.06
N LEU A 311 -10.37 -29.25 -19.24
CA LEU A 311 -11.11 -29.91 -18.17
C LEU A 311 -12.61 -29.71 -18.39
N SER A 312 -13.37 -30.77 -18.19
CA SER A 312 -14.83 -30.71 -18.04
C SER A 312 -15.14 -31.09 -16.61
N ILE A 313 -15.64 -30.15 -15.84
CA ILE A 313 -15.83 -30.31 -14.38
C ILE A 313 -17.34 -30.41 -14.11
N ALA A 314 -17.78 -31.54 -13.52
CA ALA A 314 -19.18 -31.73 -13.18
C ALA A 314 -19.68 -30.69 -12.17
N ALA A 315 -20.98 -30.45 -12.13
CA ALA A 315 -21.64 -29.56 -11.18
C ALA A 315 -21.19 -29.84 -9.73
N GLY A 316 -20.78 -28.80 -9.00
CA GLY A 316 -20.33 -28.89 -7.60
C GLY A 316 -19.06 -29.71 -7.38
N SER A 317 -18.38 -30.15 -8.45
CA SER A 317 -17.16 -30.96 -8.36
C SER A 317 -15.90 -30.12 -8.42
N THR A 318 -14.78 -30.72 -8.00
CA THR A 318 -13.48 -30.08 -7.92
C THR A 318 -12.41 -30.92 -8.60
N VAL A 319 -11.49 -30.28 -9.33
CA VAL A 319 -10.29 -30.90 -9.92
C VAL A 319 -9.06 -30.23 -9.31
N THR A 320 -8.04 -31.03 -9.00
CA THR A 320 -6.76 -30.54 -8.49
C THR A 320 -5.65 -30.90 -9.50
N LEU A 321 -4.86 -29.90 -9.86
CA LEU A 321 -3.64 -30.03 -10.68
C LEU A 321 -2.42 -29.77 -9.80
N ARG A 322 -1.37 -30.58 -9.99
CA ARG A 322 -0.10 -30.42 -9.25
C ARG A 322 1.03 -30.13 -10.21
N LEU A 323 1.82 -29.11 -9.84
CA LEU A 323 3.03 -28.76 -10.55
C LEU A 323 4.17 -28.55 -9.53
N ARG A 324 5.41 -28.60 -10.03
CA ARG A 324 6.58 -28.36 -9.18
C ARG A 324 7.65 -27.65 -10.00
N LEU A 325 8.05 -26.46 -9.51
CA LEU A 325 9.14 -25.66 -10.09
C LEU A 325 10.40 -25.90 -9.28
N THR A 326 11.44 -26.46 -9.90
CA THR A 326 12.68 -26.82 -9.21
C THR A 326 13.89 -26.33 -9.99
N SER A 327 14.91 -25.85 -9.28
CA SER A 327 16.23 -25.67 -9.86
C SER A 327 16.85 -27.04 -10.24
N ALA A 328 17.67 -27.07 -11.29
CA ALA A 328 18.35 -28.28 -11.74
C ALA A 328 19.33 -28.88 -10.71
N VAL A 329 19.73 -28.11 -9.70
CA VAL A 329 20.57 -28.62 -8.60
C VAL A 329 19.79 -29.41 -7.56
N GLU A 330 18.48 -29.20 -7.50
CA GLU A 330 17.56 -29.97 -6.66
C GLU A 330 17.28 -31.33 -7.29
N ASN A 331 17.25 -32.35 -6.48
CA ASN A 331 16.93 -33.71 -6.94
C ASN A 331 15.86 -34.35 -6.04
N PRO A 332 14.60 -33.91 -6.13
CA PRO A 332 13.54 -34.47 -5.31
C PRO A 332 13.31 -35.96 -5.64
N ASN A 333 13.33 -36.82 -4.62
CA ASN A 333 13.14 -38.27 -4.74
C ASN A 333 11.79 -38.64 -5.40
N ALA A 334 10.76 -37.81 -5.26
CA ALA A 334 9.47 -37.91 -5.91
C ALA A 334 8.94 -36.52 -6.24
N LEU A 335 8.46 -36.34 -7.45
CA LEU A 335 7.87 -35.07 -7.91
C LEU A 335 6.49 -34.84 -7.30
N PHE A 336 5.68 -35.89 -7.27
CA PHE A 336 4.28 -35.87 -6.84
C PHE A 336 3.99 -37.00 -5.84
N GLY A 337 2.72 -37.20 -5.47
CA GLY A 337 2.26 -38.28 -4.58
C GLY A 337 2.24 -37.88 -3.11
N ALA A 338 2.32 -38.89 -2.22
CA ALA A 338 2.14 -38.67 -0.77
C ALA A 338 3.09 -37.61 -0.19
N ARG A 339 4.33 -37.61 -0.59
CA ARG A 339 5.33 -36.62 -0.09
C ARG A 339 5.02 -35.18 -0.50
N PHE A 340 4.40 -34.97 -1.64
CA PHE A 340 3.93 -33.66 -2.08
C PHE A 340 2.83 -33.13 -1.13
N GLU A 341 1.85 -33.97 -0.82
CA GLU A 341 0.76 -33.60 0.09
C GLU A 341 1.25 -33.41 1.53
N GLU A 342 2.18 -34.23 2.01
CA GLU A 342 2.82 -34.09 3.31
C GLU A 342 3.54 -32.73 3.46
N LEU A 343 4.26 -32.29 2.40
CA LEU A 343 4.93 -31.00 2.40
C LEU A 343 3.94 -29.82 2.48
N PHE A 344 2.85 -29.88 1.70
CA PHE A 344 1.80 -28.86 1.80
C PHE A 344 1.20 -28.80 3.20
N ALA A 345 0.81 -29.97 3.77
CA ALA A 345 0.28 -30.04 5.12
C ALA A 345 1.29 -29.52 6.17
N GLN A 346 2.57 -29.82 5.99
CA GLN A 346 3.65 -29.33 6.85
C GLN A 346 3.76 -27.80 6.77
N ARG A 347 3.81 -27.20 5.57
CA ARG A 347 3.94 -25.76 5.39
C ARG A 347 2.74 -24.98 5.93
N LEU A 348 1.53 -25.52 5.73
CA LEU A 348 0.32 -24.94 6.33
C LEU A 348 0.37 -24.98 7.86
N ALA A 349 0.74 -26.13 8.46
CA ALA A 349 0.86 -26.24 9.92
C ALA A 349 1.97 -25.34 10.49
N GLU A 350 3.04 -25.07 9.74
CA GLU A 350 4.09 -24.14 10.12
C GLU A 350 3.62 -22.69 10.03
N ALA A 351 2.84 -22.31 8.99
CA ALA A 351 2.18 -21.03 8.88
C ALA A 351 1.22 -20.79 10.05
N ASP A 352 0.40 -21.80 10.40
CA ASP A 352 -0.51 -21.71 11.55
C ASP A 352 0.25 -21.47 12.86
N ARG A 353 1.37 -22.16 13.10
CA ARG A 353 2.22 -21.93 14.27
C ARG A 353 2.84 -20.54 14.29
N PHE A 354 3.30 -20.06 13.14
CA PHE A 354 3.86 -18.71 13.01
C PHE A 354 2.84 -17.65 13.41
N TYR A 355 1.64 -17.70 12.83
CA TYR A 355 0.58 -16.75 13.14
C TYR A 355 0.00 -16.89 14.55
N ALA A 356 -0.03 -18.09 15.11
CA ALA A 356 -0.39 -18.29 16.52
C ALA A 356 0.53 -17.53 17.50
N GLY A 357 1.78 -17.25 17.10
CA GLY A 357 2.72 -16.45 17.87
C GLY A 357 2.71 -14.95 17.55
N ARG A 358 1.95 -14.52 16.55
CA ARG A 358 1.89 -13.11 16.05
C ARG A 358 0.52 -12.47 16.21
N ILE A 359 -0.52 -13.25 16.32
CA ILE A 359 -1.90 -12.80 16.52
C ILE A 359 -2.24 -12.95 18.01
N GLU A 360 -2.81 -11.91 18.59
CA GLU A 360 -3.18 -11.88 20.01
C GLU A 360 -4.13 -13.06 20.35
N PRO A 361 -3.75 -13.94 21.28
CA PRO A 361 -4.50 -15.16 21.57
C PRO A 361 -5.95 -14.92 22.04
N SER A 362 -6.21 -13.80 22.70
CA SER A 362 -7.52 -13.45 23.27
C SER A 362 -8.56 -13.02 22.24
N LEU A 363 -8.14 -12.72 21.00
CA LEU A 363 -9.05 -12.36 19.91
C LEU A 363 -9.97 -13.52 19.55
N ASP A 364 -11.21 -13.20 19.19
CA ASP A 364 -12.16 -14.16 18.63
C ASP A 364 -11.75 -14.63 17.22
N ALA A 365 -12.45 -15.63 16.70
CA ALA A 365 -12.13 -16.24 15.41
C ALA A 365 -12.25 -15.26 14.24
N ALA A 366 -13.26 -14.36 14.26
CA ALA A 366 -13.48 -13.39 13.20
C ALA A 366 -12.34 -12.35 13.13
N ARG A 367 -11.92 -11.83 14.29
CA ARG A 367 -10.77 -10.91 14.35
C ARG A 367 -9.47 -11.58 13.91
N LYS A 368 -9.21 -12.82 14.37
CA LYS A 368 -8.02 -13.59 13.93
C LYS A 368 -7.98 -13.78 12.42
N GLN A 369 -9.14 -14.04 11.82
CA GLN A 369 -9.26 -14.17 10.36
C GLN A 369 -8.93 -12.86 9.65
N VAL A 370 -9.46 -11.72 10.11
CA VAL A 370 -9.16 -10.40 9.53
C VAL A 370 -7.67 -10.10 9.62
N VAL A 371 -7.05 -10.31 10.79
CA VAL A 371 -5.62 -10.06 11.00
C VAL A 371 -4.76 -10.91 10.04
N ARG A 372 -5.06 -12.21 9.92
CA ARG A 372 -4.31 -13.11 9.03
C ARG A 372 -4.47 -12.71 7.55
N ALA A 373 -5.69 -12.36 7.14
CA ALA A 373 -5.96 -11.92 5.77
C ALA A 373 -5.27 -10.57 5.45
N ALA A 374 -5.23 -9.63 6.40
CA ALA A 374 -4.51 -8.37 6.23
C ALA A 374 -2.99 -8.59 6.03
N TYR A 375 -2.38 -9.47 6.82
CA TYR A 375 -0.98 -9.84 6.61
C TYR A 375 -0.75 -10.57 5.27
N ALA A 376 -1.68 -11.45 4.87
CA ALA A 376 -1.61 -12.12 3.57
C ALA A 376 -1.61 -11.10 2.43
N GLY A 377 -2.53 -10.13 2.44
CA GLY A 377 -2.59 -9.07 1.44
C GLY A 377 -1.29 -8.27 1.34
N LEU A 378 -0.72 -7.84 2.48
CA LEU A 378 0.58 -7.16 2.51
C LEU A 378 1.71 -7.99 1.88
N LEU A 379 1.73 -9.29 2.13
CA LEU A 379 2.78 -10.17 1.61
C LEU A 379 2.59 -10.46 0.12
N TRP A 380 1.35 -10.58 -0.37
CA TRP A 380 1.03 -10.69 -1.79
C TRP A 380 1.28 -9.39 -2.56
N SER A 381 1.25 -8.22 -1.89
CA SER A 381 1.52 -6.91 -2.49
C SER A 381 3.02 -6.55 -2.53
N LYS A 382 3.91 -7.46 -2.16
CA LYS A 382 5.34 -7.31 -2.45
C LYS A 382 5.55 -7.46 -3.96
N GLN A 383 6.18 -6.46 -4.59
CA GLN A 383 6.41 -6.49 -6.03
C GLN A 383 7.84 -6.11 -6.38
N PHE A 384 8.33 -6.69 -7.46
CA PHE A 384 9.59 -6.28 -8.05
C PHE A 384 9.45 -4.88 -8.63
N TYR A 385 10.18 -3.93 -8.05
CA TYR A 385 10.27 -2.55 -8.50
C TYR A 385 11.58 -2.30 -9.22
N ASN A 386 11.51 -2.06 -10.52
CA ASN A 386 12.67 -1.79 -11.37
C ASN A 386 12.42 -0.53 -12.19
N LEU A 387 13.23 0.50 -11.98
CA LEU A 387 13.21 1.73 -12.80
C LEU A 387 14.59 2.39 -12.77
N VAL A 388 15.18 2.55 -13.95
CA VAL A 388 16.39 3.34 -14.15
C VAL A 388 16.02 4.58 -14.94
N GLN A 389 15.80 5.71 -14.23
CA GLN A 389 15.23 6.93 -14.82
C GLN A 389 16.02 7.45 -16.01
N SER A 390 17.34 7.36 -16.00
CA SER A 390 18.19 7.77 -17.14
C SER A 390 17.97 6.91 -18.39
N ARG A 391 17.63 5.64 -18.21
CA ARG A 391 17.31 4.73 -19.33
C ARG A 391 15.87 4.90 -19.78
N TRP A 392 14.96 5.08 -18.82
CA TRP A 392 13.55 5.33 -19.10
C TRP A 392 13.38 6.57 -20.00
N SER A 393 14.11 7.66 -19.72
CA SER A 393 14.03 8.92 -20.50
C SER A 393 14.52 8.80 -21.94
N SER A 394 15.34 7.80 -22.27
CA SER A 394 15.79 7.57 -23.65
C SER A 394 14.79 6.75 -24.50
N GLY A 395 13.80 6.14 -23.88
CA GLY A 395 12.84 5.26 -24.54
C GLY A 395 13.38 3.87 -24.85
N ASP A 396 12.55 3.05 -25.50
CA ASP A 396 12.81 1.65 -25.75
C ASP A 396 13.26 1.37 -27.19
N VAL A 397 14.28 0.54 -27.34
CA VAL A 397 14.70 0.04 -28.65
C VAL A 397 13.58 -0.86 -29.21
N GLY A 398 13.27 -0.70 -30.50
CA GLY A 398 12.24 -1.50 -31.16
C GLY A 398 10.79 -1.05 -30.92
N HIS A 399 10.57 0.00 -30.16
CA HIS A 399 9.30 0.71 -30.02
C HIS A 399 9.34 2.07 -30.74
N PRO A 400 8.19 2.72 -30.95
CA PRO A 400 8.18 4.10 -31.46
C PRO A 400 9.02 5.00 -30.58
N ALA A 401 9.75 5.94 -31.21
CA ALA A 401 10.58 6.88 -30.46
C ALA A 401 9.73 7.66 -29.45
N PRO A 402 10.25 7.95 -28.25
CA PRO A 402 9.56 8.80 -27.30
C PRO A 402 9.18 10.15 -27.94
N PRO A 403 7.98 10.67 -27.67
CA PRO A 403 7.57 11.95 -28.17
C PRO A 403 8.41 13.08 -27.56
N PRO A 404 8.52 14.25 -28.26
CA PRO A 404 9.19 15.42 -27.72
C PRO A 404 8.59 15.79 -26.33
N GLY A 405 9.43 15.99 -25.33
CA GLY A 405 8.99 16.32 -23.97
C GLY A 405 8.84 15.12 -23.02
N HIS A 406 8.85 13.88 -23.51
CA HIS A 406 8.83 12.69 -22.67
C HIS A 406 9.92 12.70 -21.58
N ALA A 407 11.15 13.09 -21.94
CA ALA A 407 12.25 13.19 -20.97
C ALA A 407 12.08 14.29 -19.91
N ALA A 408 11.07 15.17 -20.04
CA ALA A 408 10.80 16.23 -19.08
C ALA A 408 10.18 15.68 -17.78
N ARG A 409 9.42 14.57 -17.85
CA ARG A 409 8.86 13.93 -16.65
C ARG A 409 9.98 13.35 -15.77
N ASN A 410 10.02 13.79 -14.50
CA ASN A 410 11.03 13.37 -13.52
C ASN A 410 12.50 13.68 -13.95
N ALA A 411 12.72 14.66 -14.82
CA ALA A 411 14.06 15.03 -15.28
C ALA A 411 15.01 15.41 -14.12
N GLN A 412 14.48 15.90 -13.01
CA GLN A 412 15.25 16.18 -11.81
C GLN A 412 15.72 14.91 -11.09
N TRP A 413 15.03 13.78 -11.28
CA TRP A 413 15.27 12.51 -10.58
C TRP A 413 16.07 11.49 -11.41
N MET A 414 16.92 11.96 -12.30
CA MET A 414 17.70 11.15 -13.27
C MET A 414 18.65 10.13 -12.61
N HIS A 415 18.96 10.29 -11.33
CA HIS A 415 19.81 9.38 -10.56
C HIS A 415 19.04 8.20 -9.93
N LEU A 416 17.71 8.15 -10.06
CA LEU A 416 16.93 6.99 -9.60
C LEU A 416 17.40 5.74 -10.31
N TYR A 417 17.87 4.78 -9.51
CA TYR A 417 18.31 3.46 -9.94
C TYR A 417 17.72 2.42 -8.99
N ALA A 418 16.47 2.05 -9.22
CA ALA A 418 15.74 1.12 -8.38
C ALA A 418 15.72 -0.28 -8.99
N ARG A 419 15.89 -1.30 -8.14
CA ARG A 419 15.82 -2.71 -8.51
C ARG A 419 15.63 -3.57 -7.27
N ASP A 420 14.51 -3.36 -6.58
CA ASP A 420 14.22 -3.93 -5.29
C ASP A 420 12.83 -4.59 -5.26
N VAL A 421 12.61 -5.52 -4.34
CA VAL A 421 11.27 -5.99 -4.00
C VAL A 421 10.72 -5.09 -2.91
N LEU A 422 9.65 -4.36 -3.21
CA LEU A 422 9.00 -3.42 -2.31
C LEU A 422 7.56 -3.85 -2.01
N SER A 423 7.06 -3.48 -0.83
CA SER A 423 5.63 -3.54 -0.52
C SER A 423 4.93 -2.38 -1.24
N MET A 424 4.07 -2.70 -2.19
CA MET A 424 3.25 -1.73 -2.92
C MET A 424 1.91 -1.51 -2.21
N PRO A 425 1.26 -0.36 -2.43
CA PRO A 425 -0.07 -0.10 -1.88
C PRO A 425 -1.09 -1.15 -2.31
N ASP A 426 -1.09 -1.48 -3.60
CA ASP A 426 -2.02 -2.40 -4.23
C ASP A 426 -1.33 -3.08 -5.43
N ASN A 427 -1.84 -4.26 -5.86
CA ASN A 427 -1.27 -5.00 -6.98
C ASN A 427 -1.80 -4.57 -8.35
N TRP A 428 -2.88 -3.82 -8.40
CA TRP A 428 -3.52 -3.44 -9.66
C TRP A 428 -3.62 -1.93 -9.86
N GLU A 429 -4.19 -1.17 -8.90
CA GLU A 429 -4.41 0.28 -9.06
C GLU A 429 -3.14 1.08 -8.76
N PHE A 430 -2.38 0.67 -7.74
CA PHE A 430 -1.17 1.35 -7.29
C PHE A 430 0.07 0.44 -7.31
N PRO A 431 0.40 -0.22 -8.46
CA PRO A 431 1.55 -1.13 -8.56
C PRO A 431 2.85 -0.34 -8.77
N TYR A 432 3.04 0.74 -8.04
CA TYR A 432 4.18 1.63 -8.12
C TYR A 432 4.62 2.14 -6.73
N PHE A 433 5.80 2.72 -6.67
CA PHE A 433 6.39 3.26 -5.46
C PHE A 433 5.51 4.36 -4.86
N CYS A 434 5.22 4.27 -3.55
CA CYS A 434 4.50 5.28 -2.78
C CYS A 434 5.19 5.48 -1.43
N ALA A 435 5.78 6.65 -1.20
CA ALA A 435 6.67 6.88 -0.07
C ALA A 435 5.96 6.87 1.30
N TRP A 436 4.78 7.51 1.44
CA TRP A 436 4.12 7.56 2.74
C TRP A 436 3.32 6.31 3.06
N ASP A 437 2.72 5.66 2.06
CA ASP A 437 2.06 4.35 2.20
C ASP A 437 3.02 3.32 2.79
N SER A 438 4.23 3.23 2.21
CA SER A 438 5.28 2.34 2.67
C SER A 438 5.62 2.50 4.16
N SER A 439 5.48 3.70 4.72
CA SER A 439 5.69 3.94 6.14
C SER A 439 4.69 3.17 7.01
N PHE A 440 3.42 3.19 6.64
CA PHE A 440 2.36 2.42 7.33
C PHE A 440 2.53 0.91 7.10
N HIS A 441 2.88 0.49 5.88
CA HIS A 441 3.18 -0.92 5.58
C HIS A 441 4.27 -1.46 6.48
N CYS A 442 5.36 -0.70 6.67
CA CYS A 442 6.50 -1.12 7.49
C CYS A 442 6.14 -1.30 8.97
N VAL A 443 5.21 -0.51 9.50
CA VAL A 443 4.71 -0.72 10.88
C VAL A 443 4.03 -2.08 11.00
N CYS A 444 3.13 -2.44 10.08
CA CYS A 444 2.50 -3.75 10.06
C CYS A 444 3.51 -4.88 9.80
N LEU A 445 4.37 -4.72 8.79
CA LEU A 445 5.38 -5.70 8.43
C LEU A 445 6.36 -5.98 9.56
N SER A 446 6.67 -5.00 10.43
CA SER A 446 7.59 -5.20 11.56
C SER A 446 7.19 -6.34 12.50
N LYS A 447 5.90 -6.68 12.55
CA LYS A 447 5.35 -7.78 13.36
C LYS A 447 5.64 -9.17 12.76
N ILE A 448 5.76 -9.25 11.44
CA ILE A 448 5.87 -10.52 10.71
C ILE A 448 7.19 -10.66 9.94
N ASP A 449 7.76 -9.56 9.44
CA ASP A 449 9.05 -9.50 8.72
C ASP A 449 9.82 -8.23 9.10
N PRO A 450 10.44 -8.21 10.29
CA PRO A 450 11.14 -7.01 10.80
C PRO A 450 12.31 -6.57 9.93
N GLU A 451 13.02 -7.49 9.29
CA GLU A 451 14.17 -7.16 8.45
C GLU A 451 13.72 -6.49 7.13
N LEU A 452 12.61 -6.94 6.54
CA LEU A 452 12.02 -6.27 5.38
C LEU A 452 11.54 -4.87 5.76
N ALA A 453 10.84 -4.70 6.88
CA ALA A 453 10.36 -3.41 7.36
C ALA A 453 11.50 -2.39 7.52
N LYS A 454 12.59 -2.78 8.22
CA LYS A 454 13.79 -1.94 8.37
C LYS A 454 14.47 -1.64 7.03
N ARG A 455 14.63 -2.65 6.17
CA ARG A 455 15.26 -2.51 4.85
C ARG A 455 14.47 -1.54 3.98
N GLN A 456 13.14 -1.62 3.93
CA GLN A 456 12.30 -0.76 3.11
C GLN A 456 12.34 0.69 3.59
N LEU A 457 12.27 0.95 4.91
CA LEU A 457 12.43 2.30 5.46
C LEU A 457 13.80 2.92 5.12
N VAL A 458 14.86 2.11 5.12
CA VAL A 458 16.21 2.60 4.80
C VAL A 458 16.41 2.78 3.29
N VAL A 459 15.84 1.92 2.42
CA VAL A 459 16.08 1.97 0.97
C VAL A 459 15.60 3.29 0.37
N PHE A 460 14.47 3.82 0.80
CA PHE A 460 13.95 5.10 0.30
C PHE A 460 14.82 6.30 0.68
N LEU A 461 15.61 6.16 1.74
CA LEU A 461 16.57 7.17 2.18
C LEU A 461 17.96 6.99 1.54
N ARG A 462 18.13 6.01 0.65
CA ARG A 462 19.37 5.79 -0.09
C ARG A 462 19.57 6.82 -1.19
N GLU A 463 20.83 7.05 -1.54
CA GLU A 463 21.28 8.05 -2.51
C GLU A 463 20.77 7.80 -3.94
N TRP A 464 20.32 6.60 -4.24
CA TRP A 464 19.74 6.24 -5.54
C TRP A 464 18.19 6.26 -5.57
N TYR A 465 17.53 6.55 -4.41
CA TYR A 465 16.11 6.87 -4.30
C TYR A 465 15.90 8.34 -3.96
N MET A 466 16.34 8.76 -2.76
CA MET A 466 16.21 10.14 -2.28
C MET A 466 17.02 11.09 -3.17
N HIS A 467 16.43 12.21 -3.53
CA HIS A 467 17.14 13.23 -4.30
C HIS A 467 18.28 13.83 -3.46
N ARG A 468 19.37 14.25 -4.15
CA ARG A 468 20.57 14.80 -3.49
C ARG A 468 20.34 16.08 -2.69
N ASN A 469 19.23 16.81 -2.90
CA ASN A 469 18.83 17.95 -2.06
C ASN A 469 18.12 17.51 -0.77
N GLY A 470 17.89 16.23 -0.55
CA GLY A 470 17.17 15.67 0.60
C GLY A 470 15.69 15.39 0.36
N GLN A 471 15.14 15.75 -0.80
CA GLN A 471 13.75 15.45 -1.14
C GLN A 471 13.56 13.94 -1.28
N LEU A 472 12.55 13.40 -0.59
CA LEU A 472 11.99 12.07 -0.85
C LEU A 472 10.78 12.26 -1.76
N PRO A 473 10.85 11.87 -3.05
CA PRO A 473 9.72 11.99 -3.95
C PRO A 473 8.53 11.16 -3.45
N ALA A 474 7.31 11.63 -3.70
CA ALA A 474 6.09 10.95 -3.30
C ALA A 474 5.97 9.58 -3.96
N TYR A 475 6.14 9.57 -5.27
CA TYR A 475 6.02 8.43 -6.16
C TYR A 475 6.74 8.71 -7.48
N GLU A 476 6.74 7.75 -8.39
CA GLU A 476 7.39 7.89 -9.70
C GLU A 476 6.56 8.66 -10.74
N PHE A 477 5.34 9.05 -10.40
CA PHE A 477 4.44 9.73 -11.33
C PHE A 477 4.83 11.20 -11.56
N ALA A 478 5.06 11.93 -10.48
CA ALA A 478 5.44 13.35 -10.55
C ALA A 478 6.45 13.70 -9.45
N PHE A 479 7.65 14.12 -9.84
CA PHE A 479 8.73 14.49 -8.92
C PHE A 479 8.37 15.69 -8.02
N SER A 480 7.54 16.60 -8.50
CA SER A 480 7.11 17.79 -7.77
C SER A 480 6.14 17.51 -6.64
N ASP A 481 5.44 16.37 -6.66
CA ASP A 481 4.46 16.02 -5.66
C ASP A 481 5.15 15.48 -4.40
N LEU A 482 4.57 15.81 -3.26
CA LEU A 482 5.11 15.48 -1.95
C LEU A 482 4.08 14.72 -1.13
N ASN A 483 4.53 13.70 -0.44
CA ASN A 483 3.75 13.00 0.56
C ASN A 483 3.93 13.63 1.96
N PRO A 484 3.01 13.37 2.88
CA PRO A 484 3.20 13.67 4.28
C PRO A 484 4.52 13.07 4.80
N PRO A 485 5.34 13.83 5.53
CA PRO A 485 6.63 13.33 6.02
C PRO A 485 6.49 12.43 7.26
N VAL A 486 5.78 11.30 7.11
CA VAL A 486 5.53 10.33 8.18
C VAL A 486 6.69 9.33 8.38
N HIS A 487 7.70 9.39 7.54
CA HIS A 487 8.83 8.46 7.58
C HIS A 487 9.57 8.42 8.92
N PRO A 488 9.89 9.55 9.59
CA PRO A 488 10.51 9.51 10.92
C PRO A 488 9.62 8.85 11.99
N TRP A 489 8.31 9.04 11.93
CA TRP A 489 7.36 8.31 12.78
C TRP A 489 7.46 6.80 12.56
N ALA A 490 7.45 6.35 11.31
CA ALA A 490 7.52 4.92 11.00
C ALA A 490 8.86 4.31 11.47
N VAL A 491 9.99 5.00 11.28
CA VAL A 491 11.30 4.57 11.78
C VAL A 491 11.27 4.41 13.30
N TRP A 492 10.79 5.43 14.01
CA TRP A 492 10.68 5.41 15.46
C TRP A 492 9.73 4.30 15.94
N ARG A 493 8.57 4.18 15.31
CA ARG A 493 7.56 3.17 15.66
C ARG A 493 8.09 1.74 15.45
N VAL A 494 8.72 1.45 14.31
CA VAL A 494 9.32 0.13 14.03
C VAL A 494 10.43 -0.17 15.02
N TYR A 495 11.32 0.80 15.32
CA TYR A 495 12.36 0.62 16.32
C TYR A 495 11.77 0.22 17.68
N ARG A 496 10.76 0.96 18.17
CA ARG A 496 10.13 0.69 19.48
C ARG A 496 9.36 -0.63 19.52
N LEU A 497 8.68 -1.01 18.43
CA LEU A 497 7.98 -2.30 18.36
C LEU A 497 8.94 -3.49 18.44
N LEU A 498 10.14 -3.35 17.89
CA LEU A 498 11.15 -4.41 17.87
C LEU A 498 11.96 -4.53 19.19
N GLU A 499 11.99 -3.49 20.02
CA GLU A 499 12.57 -3.59 21.38
C GLU A 499 11.83 -4.57 22.27
N ILE A 500 10.57 -4.83 22.01
CA ILE A 500 9.75 -5.73 22.84
C ILE A 500 10.28 -7.15 22.71
N GLY A 501 11.08 -7.58 23.70
CA GLY A 501 11.64 -8.92 23.79
C GLY A 501 12.93 -9.19 23.01
N GLN A 502 13.55 -8.15 22.44
CA GLN A 502 14.83 -8.23 21.74
C GLN A 502 15.77 -7.08 22.17
N GLN A 503 17.04 -7.19 21.81
CA GLN A 503 17.96 -6.05 21.96
C GLN A 503 17.64 -4.99 20.89
N PRO A 504 17.61 -3.69 21.28
CA PRO A 504 17.35 -2.59 20.35
C PRO A 504 18.33 -2.56 19.17
N ASP A 505 17.80 -2.45 17.96
CA ASP A 505 18.64 -2.30 16.75
C ASP A 505 19.07 -0.84 16.57
N ARG A 506 20.02 -0.41 17.42
CA ARG A 506 20.59 0.92 17.37
C ARG A 506 21.18 1.27 16.01
N GLY A 507 21.80 0.29 15.34
CA GLY A 507 22.42 0.52 14.02
C GLY A 507 21.39 0.90 12.95
N PHE A 508 20.19 0.33 13.01
CA PHE A 508 19.07 0.73 12.16
C PHE A 508 18.63 2.17 12.49
N LEU A 509 18.42 2.47 13.79
CA LEU A 509 17.95 3.78 14.22
C LEU A 509 18.93 4.89 13.80
N GLU A 510 20.21 4.71 14.07
CA GLU A 510 21.27 5.67 13.75
C GLU A 510 21.38 5.92 12.24
N ARG A 511 21.38 4.85 11.44
CA ARG A 511 21.42 4.93 9.98
C ARG A 511 20.24 5.71 9.41
N ALA A 512 19.02 5.41 9.87
CA ALA A 512 17.83 6.11 9.44
C ALA A 512 17.84 7.58 9.88
N PHE A 513 18.20 7.84 11.14
CA PHE A 513 18.25 9.19 11.71
C PHE A 513 19.17 10.11 10.90
N GLN A 514 20.41 9.67 10.61
CA GLN A 514 21.37 10.48 9.84
C GLN A 514 20.86 10.84 8.44
N LYS A 515 20.17 9.93 7.77
CA LYS A 515 19.58 10.19 6.44
C LYS A 515 18.35 11.09 6.53
N LEU A 516 17.53 10.92 7.57
CA LEU A 516 16.38 11.80 7.83
C LEU A 516 16.79 13.24 8.14
N LEU A 517 18.01 13.51 8.65
CA LEU A 517 18.52 14.87 8.79
C LEU A 517 18.60 15.62 7.45
N LEU A 518 18.97 14.94 6.38
CA LEU A 518 18.99 15.53 5.03
C LEU A 518 17.57 15.87 4.55
N ASN A 519 16.65 14.93 4.74
CA ASN A 519 15.24 15.14 4.40
C ASN A 519 14.61 16.26 5.25
N PHE A 520 14.90 16.32 6.54
CA PHE A 520 14.44 17.40 7.42
C PHE A 520 14.93 18.77 6.94
N THR A 521 16.21 18.86 6.56
CA THR A 521 16.80 20.12 6.06
C THR A 521 16.09 20.58 4.78
N TRP A 522 15.76 19.66 3.90
CA TRP A 522 14.99 19.98 2.69
C TRP A 522 13.60 20.52 3.04
N TRP A 523 12.89 19.89 4.00
CA TRP A 523 11.58 20.34 4.45
C TRP A 523 11.61 21.72 5.12
N VAL A 524 12.58 22.00 5.98
CA VAL A 524 12.72 23.30 6.65
C VAL A 524 12.88 24.43 5.63
N ASN A 525 13.52 24.18 4.50
CA ASN A 525 13.66 25.18 3.42
C ASN A 525 12.36 25.46 2.64
N ARG A 526 11.23 24.83 3.00
CA ARG A 526 9.90 25.11 2.45
C ARG A 526 9.03 25.96 3.38
N GLU A 527 9.67 26.66 4.27
CA GLU A 527 9.08 27.70 5.10
C GLU A 527 8.45 28.82 4.23
N ASP A 528 7.46 29.53 4.76
CA ASP A 528 6.82 30.64 4.09
C ASP A 528 7.83 31.79 3.76
N SER A 529 7.49 32.61 2.79
CA SER A 529 8.38 33.68 2.29
C SER A 529 8.85 34.68 3.36
N ASP A 530 8.08 34.78 4.45
CA ASP A 530 8.34 35.73 5.53
C ASP A 530 9.23 35.12 6.63
N GLY A 531 9.54 33.80 6.56
CA GLY A 531 10.35 33.09 7.55
C GLY A 531 9.64 32.91 8.89
N ASN A 532 8.33 32.72 8.88
CA ASN A 532 7.50 32.65 10.09
C ASN A 532 7.36 31.22 10.67
N ASN A 533 8.09 30.24 10.16
CA ASN A 533 7.95 28.81 10.50
C ASN A 533 6.56 28.23 10.22
N LEU A 534 5.87 28.74 9.21
CA LEU A 534 4.69 28.14 8.60
C LEU A 534 5.10 27.45 7.30
N PHE A 535 4.58 26.28 7.04
CA PHE A 535 5.06 25.45 5.94
C PHE A 535 3.98 25.21 4.89
N ALA A 536 4.37 25.24 3.64
CA ALA A 536 3.56 24.85 2.49
C ALA A 536 4.12 23.57 1.90
N GLY A 537 3.41 22.47 2.06
CA GLY A 537 3.79 21.17 1.53
C GLY A 537 3.29 20.91 0.10
N GLY A 538 2.41 21.76 -0.42
CA GLY A 538 1.74 21.50 -1.70
C GLY A 538 0.71 20.39 -1.57
N PHE A 539 0.80 19.37 -2.40
CA PHE A 539 -0.14 18.26 -2.50
C PHE A 539 -0.39 17.50 -1.17
N LEU A 540 0.64 16.98 -0.54
CA LEU A 540 0.62 16.28 0.76
C LEU A 540 -0.36 15.10 0.85
N GLY A 541 -0.63 14.37 -0.22
CA GLY A 541 -1.40 13.13 -0.24
C GLY A 541 -2.88 13.24 0.16
N LEU A 542 -3.40 14.46 0.35
CA LEU A 542 -4.80 14.72 0.70
C LEU A 542 -5.54 15.33 -0.49
N ASP A 543 -5.67 14.59 -1.56
CA ASP A 543 -6.02 14.99 -2.92
C ASP A 543 -6.97 16.18 -3.04
N ASN A 544 -8.26 15.98 -2.89
CA ASN A 544 -9.29 16.98 -3.10
C ASN A 544 -9.76 17.69 -1.81
N ILE A 545 -9.01 17.58 -0.71
CA ILE A 545 -9.45 18.04 0.62
C ILE A 545 -9.73 19.55 0.71
N GLY A 546 -9.05 20.35 -0.10
CA GLY A 546 -9.12 21.81 -0.08
C GLY A 546 -10.02 22.41 -1.18
N ALA A 547 -10.06 23.73 -1.22
CA ALA A 547 -10.75 24.48 -2.28
C ALA A 547 -9.95 24.47 -3.60
N PHE A 548 -8.61 24.37 -3.52
CA PHE A 548 -7.72 24.43 -4.66
C PHE A 548 -7.04 23.07 -4.90
N ASP A 549 -6.72 22.81 -6.16
CA ASP A 549 -5.77 21.76 -6.52
C ASP A 549 -4.37 22.16 -6.04
N ARG A 550 -3.91 21.49 -4.98
CA ARG A 550 -2.67 21.82 -4.25
C ARG A 550 -1.40 21.46 -5.02
N SER A 551 -1.51 20.67 -6.10
CA SER A 551 -0.40 20.39 -7.04
C SER A 551 -0.17 21.50 -8.04
N LYS A 552 -1.10 22.45 -8.15
CA LYS A 552 -1.03 23.56 -9.12
C LYS A 552 -0.78 24.89 -8.45
N PRO A 553 -0.17 25.86 -9.17
CA PRO A 553 -0.06 27.24 -8.69
C PRO A 553 -1.44 27.82 -8.38
N LEU A 554 -1.55 28.56 -7.27
CA LEU A 554 -2.77 29.25 -6.91
C LEU A 554 -3.13 30.35 -7.92
N PRO A 555 -4.44 30.70 -8.06
CA PRO A 555 -4.86 31.78 -8.90
C PRO A 555 -4.13 33.10 -8.55
N ASN A 556 -3.79 33.89 -9.58
CA ASN A 556 -3.14 35.21 -9.42
C ASN A 556 -1.82 35.22 -8.62
N GLY A 557 -1.11 34.07 -8.59
CA GLY A 557 0.18 33.99 -7.90
C GLY A 557 0.08 34.02 -6.37
N GLY A 558 -1.07 33.60 -5.80
CA GLY A 558 -1.27 33.51 -4.36
C GLY A 558 -0.40 32.43 -3.69
N ALA A 559 -0.35 32.48 -2.35
CA ALA A 559 0.31 31.47 -1.51
C ALA A 559 -0.68 30.82 -0.55
N LEU A 560 -0.44 29.57 -0.16
CA LEU A 560 -1.22 28.84 0.81
C LEU A 560 -0.33 28.51 2.02
N ARG A 561 -0.72 29.00 3.21
CA ARG A 561 -0.14 28.58 4.50
C ARG A 561 -0.98 27.41 5.00
N GLN A 562 -0.37 26.22 5.05
CA GLN A 562 -1.12 24.98 5.24
C GLN A 562 -1.08 24.53 6.70
N ALA A 563 -2.24 24.19 7.27
CA ALA A 563 -2.37 23.64 8.61
C ALA A 563 -1.76 22.24 8.70
N ASP A 564 -1.99 21.41 7.69
CA ASP A 564 -1.37 20.10 7.59
C ASP A 564 0.12 20.17 7.34
N GLY A 565 0.60 20.98 6.40
CA GLY A 565 2.03 21.14 6.13
C GLY A 565 2.82 21.56 7.38
N THR A 566 2.27 22.51 8.13
CA THR A 566 2.89 22.97 9.39
C THR A 566 2.78 21.93 10.51
N GLY A 567 1.61 21.28 10.63
CA GLY A 567 1.39 20.16 11.57
C GLY A 567 2.35 19.00 11.32
N TRP A 568 2.55 18.60 10.06
CA TRP A 568 3.50 17.56 9.69
C TRP A 568 4.95 17.92 10.04
N MET A 569 5.35 19.17 9.91
CA MET A 569 6.70 19.59 10.32
C MET A 569 6.89 19.53 11.83
N ALA A 570 5.89 19.91 12.62
CA ALA A 570 5.93 19.71 14.07
C ALA A 570 5.99 18.21 14.42
N PHE A 571 5.21 17.37 13.75
CA PHE A 571 5.22 15.91 13.89
C PHE A 571 6.60 15.30 13.53
N TYR A 572 7.25 15.79 12.48
CA TYR A 572 8.62 15.41 12.14
C TYR A 572 9.57 15.71 13.30
N CYS A 573 9.49 16.94 13.89
CA CYS A 573 10.36 17.37 14.98
C CYS A 573 10.25 16.48 16.22
N VAL A 574 9.04 16.07 16.64
CA VAL A 574 8.87 15.25 17.85
C VAL A 574 9.47 13.86 17.68
N HIS A 575 9.36 13.25 16.49
CA HIS A 575 9.95 11.94 16.25
C HIS A 575 11.47 11.98 16.09
N MET A 576 12.01 13.02 15.46
CA MET A 576 13.46 13.23 15.42
C MET A 576 14.04 13.54 16.81
N LEU A 577 13.31 14.30 17.63
CA LEU A 577 13.70 14.54 19.03
C LEU A 577 13.75 13.22 19.81
N SER A 578 12.71 12.40 19.70
CA SER A 578 12.65 11.09 20.40
C SER A 578 13.81 10.18 19.98
N MET A 579 14.09 10.10 18.68
CA MET A 579 15.23 9.33 18.17
C MET A 579 16.58 9.89 18.64
N ALA A 580 16.73 11.23 18.66
CA ALA A 580 17.96 11.88 19.11
C ALA A 580 18.22 11.63 20.60
N LEU A 581 17.20 11.70 21.46
CA LEU A 581 17.31 11.39 22.89
C LEU A 581 17.67 9.92 23.12
N GLU A 582 17.08 9.00 22.37
CA GLU A 582 17.45 7.58 22.45
C GLU A 582 18.91 7.34 22.04
N LEU A 583 19.35 7.95 20.96
CA LEU A 583 20.75 7.85 20.50
C LEU A 583 21.72 8.53 21.47
N ALA A 584 21.29 9.60 22.15
CA ALA A 584 22.08 10.30 23.15
C ALA A 584 22.40 9.46 24.40
N ARG A 585 21.66 8.36 24.65
CA ARG A 585 21.98 7.41 25.73
C ARG A 585 23.38 6.79 25.60
N SER A 586 23.94 6.78 24.40
CA SER A 586 25.25 6.18 24.11
C SER A 586 26.26 7.14 23.51
N ASP A 587 25.84 8.29 22.97
CA ASP A 587 26.71 9.27 22.33
C ASP A 587 26.17 10.70 22.54
N ASP A 588 26.91 11.49 23.30
CA ASP A 588 26.53 12.85 23.69
C ASP A 588 26.36 13.83 22.52
N VAL A 589 26.91 13.55 21.34
CA VAL A 589 26.73 14.37 20.12
C VAL A 589 25.25 14.51 19.76
N TYR A 590 24.42 13.52 20.05
CA TYR A 590 22.98 13.58 19.76
C TYR A 590 22.19 14.52 20.68
N GLN A 591 22.76 14.99 21.82
CA GLN A 591 22.12 15.99 22.68
C GLN A 591 21.96 17.33 21.96
N ASP A 592 22.95 17.74 21.14
CA ASP A 592 22.86 18.96 20.32
C ASP A 592 21.76 18.84 19.25
N LEU A 593 21.64 17.68 18.66
CA LEU A 593 20.58 17.41 17.68
C LEU A 593 19.18 17.37 18.34
N ALA A 594 19.06 16.77 19.52
CA ALA A 594 17.83 16.83 20.31
C ALA A 594 17.43 18.29 20.62
N SER A 595 18.40 19.13 21.02
CA SER A 595 18.16 20.54 21.24
C SER A 595 17.70 21.28 19.98
N LYS A 596 18.29 20.98 18.83
CA LYS A 596 17.85 21.54 17.53
C LYS A 596 16.38 21.25 17.24
N PHE A 597 15.94 19.99 17.41
CA PHE A 597 14.55 19.63 17.14
C PHE A 597 13.56 20.24 18.14
N LEU A 598 13.95 20.37 19.39
CA LEU A 598 13.16 21.09 20.40
C LEU A 598 12.98 22.57 20.03
N GLU A 599 14.05 23.24 19.57
CA GLU A 599 14.01 24.65 19.13
C GLU A 599 13.10 24.83 17.91
N HIS A 600 13.22 23.97 16.90
CA HIS A 600 12.34 24.02 15.72
C HIS A 600 10.88 23.77 16.10
N PHE A 601 10.62 22.76 16.93
CA PHE A 601 9.27 22.49 17.43
C PHE A 601 8.67 23.69 18.16
N GLY A 602 9.43 24.32 19.05
CA GLY A 602 8.99 25.52 19.76
C GLY A 602 8.69 26.70 18.83
N ALA A 603 9.52 26.92 17.81
CA ALA A 603 9.27 27.94 16.80
C ALA A 603 8.00 27.71 16.00
N ILE A 604 7.76 26.45 15.55
CA ILE A 604 6.54 26.05 14.87
C ILE A 604 5.31 26.22 15.78
N SER A 605 5.40 25.80 17.06
CA SER A 605 4.31 25.93 18.02
C SER A 605 3.87 27.39 18.21
N VAL A 606 4.82 28.34 18.28
CA VAL A 606 4.53 29.78 18.35
C VAL A 606 3.87 30.24 17.04
N ALA A 607 4.40 29.84 15.90
CA ALA A 607 3.92 30.29 14.60
C ALA A 607 2.48 29.82 14.31
N VAL A 608 2.18 28.55 14.56
CA VAL A 608 0.86 27.99 14.28
C VAL A 608 -0.24 28.56 15.18
N ASN A 609 0.12 28.99 16.40
CA ASN A 609 -0.77 29.55 17.40
C ASN A 609 -0.72 31.10 17.48
N GLY A 610 -0.06 31.77 16.53
CA GLY A 610 0.12 33.24 16.55
C GLY A 610 -1.17 34.02 16.82
N SER A 611 -1.22 34.84 17.90
CA SER A 611 -2.41 35.54 18.35
C SER A 611 -2.69 36.86 17.61
N ASP A 612 -1.73 37.34 16.83
CA ASP A 612 -1.81 38.58 16.03
C ASP A 612 -2.57 38.40 14.68
N GLY A 613 -3.15 37.23 14.45
CA GLY A 613 -3.80 36.89 13.20
C GLY A 613 -2.83 36.27 12.17
N SER A 614 -1.56 36.07 12.49
CA SER A 614 -0.57 35.40 11.61
C SER A 614 -0.66 33.88 11.70
N GLY A 615 -1.10 33.34 12.84
CA GLY A 615 -1.23 31.91 13.10
C GLY A 615 -2.37 31.23 12.34
N LEU A 616 -2.44 29.91 12.43
CA LEU A 616 -3.45 29.07 11.75
C LEU A 616 -4.65 28.75 12.66
N TRP A 617 -4.53 28.96 13.97
CA TRP A 617 -5.60 28.76 14.93
C TRP A 617 -6.69 29.82 14.76
N ASP A 618 -7.95 29.40 14.65
CA ASP A 618 -9.12 30.28 14.67
C ASP A 618 -9.75 30.23 16.07
N GLU A 619 -9.62 31.35 16.81
CA GLU A 619 -10.10 31.42 18.21
C GLU A 619 -11.62 31.31 18.31
N GLN A 620 -12.35 31.79 17.32
CA GLN A 620 -13.81 31.72 17.32
C GLN A 620 -14.29 30.28 17.16
N ASP A 621 -13.74 29.56 16.17
CA ASP A 621 -14.16 28.20 15.85
C ASP A 621 -13.45 27.15 16.72
N GLY A 622 -12.31 27.47 17.35
CA GLY A 622 -11.49 26.51 18.08
C GLY A 622 -10.95 25.41 17.18
N PHE A 623 -10.39 25.80 16.04
CA PHE A 623 -9.93 24.89 15.01
C PHE A 623 -8.78 25.49 14.21
N TYR A 624 -7.92 24.64 13.59
CA TYR A 624 -6.87 25.11 12.69
C TYR A 624 -7.37 25.13 11.26
N TYR A 625 -7.09 26.22 10.53
CA TYR A 625 -7.44 26.40 9.13
C TYR A 625 -6.23 26.79 8.29
N ASP A 626 -6.23 26.35 7.05
CA ASP A 626 -5.36 26.92 6.03
C ASP A 626 -5.64 28.41 5.86
N ARG A 627 -4.60 29.18 5.53
CA ARG A 627 -4.75 30.58 5.14
C ARG A 627 -4.28 30.79 3.72
N VAL A 628 -5.12 31.44 2.95
CA VAL A 628 -4.76 31.86 1.58
C VAL A 628 -4.33 33.32 1.57
N GLU A 629 -3.21 33.56 0.94
CA GLU A 629 -2.69 34.89 0.66
C GLU A 629 -2.90 35.22 -0.80
N LEU A 630 -3.80 36.18 -1.09
CA LEU A 630 -4.13 36.65 -2.43
C LEU A 630 -4.14 38.18 -2.46
N ALA A 631 -3.42 38.78 -3.40
CA ALA A 631 -3.35 40.23 -3.59
C ALA A 631 -3.00 41.00 -2.30
N GLY A 632 -2.17 40.47 -1.44
CA GLY A 632 -1.74 41.07 -0.19
C GLY A 632 -2.75 40.96 0.97
N LYS A 633 -3.83 40.16 0.79
CA LYS A 633 -4.75 39.81 1.88
C LYS A 633 -4.52 38.37 2.31
N VAL A 634 -4.51 38.14 3.63
CA VAL A 634 -4.44 36.80 4.23
C VAL A 634 -5.80 36.48 4.86
N GLU A 635 -6.45 35.42 4.40
CA GLU A 635 -7.79 35.03 4.85
C GLU A 635 -7.83 33.53 5.21
N PRO A 636 -8.56 33.11 6.26
CA PRO A 636 -8.73 31.70 6.58
C PRO A 636 -9.65 31.01 5.56
N LEU A 637 -9.23 29.86 5.08
CA LEU A 637 -10.09 28.92 4.36
C LEU A 637 -10.75 27.99 5.37
N ARG A 638 -11.98 28.31 5.79
CA ARG A 638 -12.69 27.57 6.84
C ARG A 638 -13.25 26.22 6.37
N VAL A 639 -12.35 25.36 5.90
CA VAL A 639 -12.65 23.95 5.60
C VAL A 639 -12.40 23.13 6.86
N ARG A 640 -13.46 22.61 7.46
CA ARG A 640 -13.36 21.68 8.59
C ARG A 640 -13.00 20.28 8.09
N ALA A 641 -11.72 20.00 8.02
CA ALA A 641 -11.16 18.73 7.53
C ALA A 641 -10.05 18.22 8.46
N VAL A 642 -9.64 16.97 8.27
CA VAL A 642 -8.56 16.35 9.07
C VAL A 642 -7.26 17.14 9.04
N ALA A 643 -7.03 17.93 7.99
CA ALA A 643 -5.90 18.86 7.91
C ALA A 643 -5.79 19.75 9.16
N GLY A 644 -6.92 20.18 9.72
CA GLY A 644 -6.96 21.00 10.93
C GLY A 644 -6.70 20.24 12.24
N PHE A 645 -6.67 18.90 12.22
CA PHE A 645 -6.26 18.09 13.37
C PHE A 645 -4.78 17.70 13.35
N LEU A 646 -4.08 17.89 12.25
CA LEU A 646 -2.69 17.44 12.13
C LEU A 646 -1.74 18.10 13.12
N PRO A 647 -1.88 19.39 13.51
CA PRO A 647 -1.10 19.93 14.60
C PRO A 647 -1.24 19.17 15.94
N MET A 648 -2.41 18.54 16.19
CA MET A 648 -2.65 17.69 17.38
C MET A 648 -1.76 16.45 17.39
N LEU A 649 -1.40 15.91 16.22
CA LEU A 649 -0.58 14.70 16.13
C LEU A 649 0.85 14.93 16.63
N ALA A 650 1.32 16.17 16.64
CA ALA A 650 2.65 16.54 17.05
C ALA A 650 2.74 16.62 18.59
N ALA A 651 2.72 15.46 19.25
CA ALA A 651 2.86 15.34 20.69
C ALA A 651 3.76 14.17 21.09
N THR A 652 4.54 14.36 22.16
CA THR A 652 5.35 13.29 22.77
C THR A 652 5.55 13.54 24.26
N ILE A 653 5.88 12.47 24.98
CA ILE A 653 6.17 12.52 26.42
C ILE A 653 7.67 12.47 26.63
N ILE A 654 8.14 13.33 27.54
CA ILE A 654 9.53 13.35 28.03
C ILE A 654 9.48 13.17 29.55
N ARG A 655 10.13 12.16 30.10
CA ARG A 655 10.25 11.92 31.54
C ARG A 655 11.55 12.50 32.08
N ASN A 656 11.54 13.00 33.32
CA ASN A 656 12.75 13.50 33.96
C ASN A 656 13.85 12.45 33.99
N GLU A 657 13.52 11.21 34.32
CA GLU A 657 14.47 10.09 34.39
C GLU A 657 15.17 9.80 33.03
N ASP A 658 14.50 10.11 31.92
CA ASP A 658 15.06 9.92 30.59
C ASP A 658 16.06 11.03 30.21
N VAL A 659 15.87 12.24 30.72
CA VAL A 659 16.66 13.42 30.30
C VAL A 659 17.65 13.95 31.35
N GLU A 660 17.51 13.55 32.63
CA GLU A 660 18.42 13.99 33.71
C GLU A 660 19.90 13.65 33.43
N GLN A 661 20.15 12.57 32.73
CA GLN A 661 21.47 12.16 32.28
C GLN A 661 22.03 13.06 31.17
N PHE A 662 21.20 13.80 30.44
CA PHE A 662 21.61 14.62 29.29
C PHE A 662 21.85 16.07 29.69
N SER A 663 22.94 16.31 30.39
CA SER A 663 23.26 17.65 30.97
C SER A 663 23.34 18.75 29.90
N GLY A 664 23.80 18.47 28.71
CA GLY A 664 23.86 19.41 27.57
C GLY A 664 22.48 19.85 27.13
N PHE A 665 21.61 18.88 26.85
CA PHE A 665 20.22 19.12 26.46
C PHE A 665 19.42 19.88 27.52
N VAL A 666 19.47 19.43 28.77
CA VAL A 666 18.77 20.10 29.88
C VAL A 666 19.25 21.54 30.08
N ARG A 667 20.56 21.81 29.99
CA ARG A 667 21.12 23.17 30.07
C ARG A 667 20.60 24.05 28.92
N ARG A 668 20.53 23.52 27.70
CA ARG A 668 20.01 24.24 26.54
C ARG A 668 18.52 24.53 26.68
N ALA A 669 17.71 23.56 27.06
CA ALA A 669 16.28 23.75 27.32
C ALA A 669 16.01 24.82 28.41
N LYS A 670 16.80 24.82 29.50
CA LYS A 670 16.73 25.87 30.51
C LYS A 670 17.12 27.26 29.98
N TRP A 671 18.09 27.34 29.08
CA TRP A 671 18.47 28.56 28.42
C TRP A 671 17.34 29.09 27.53
N ASP A 672 16.73 28.24 26.71
CA ASP A 672 15.58 28.59 25.86
C ASP A 672 14.39 29.03 26.70
N ALA A 673 14.10 28.36 27.82
CA ALA A 673 13.06 28.78 28.77
C ALA A 673 13.29 30.20 29.32
N LYS A 674 14.55 30.58 29.50
CA LYS A 674 14.91 31.91 30.00
C LYS A 674 14.91 33.00 28.94
N PHE A 675 15.40 32.72 27.74
CA PHE A 675 15.67 33.74 26.72
C PHE A 675 14.65 33.72 25.55
N ARG A 676 13.91 32.62 25.41
CA ARG A 676 12.85 32.44 24.43
C ARG A 676 11.60 31.83 25.09
N PRO A 677 11.07 32.42 26.15
CA PRO A 677 10.04 31.81 26.97
C PRO A 677 8.76 31.45 26.19
N ALA A 678 8.40 32.25 25.19
CA ALA A 678 7.22 31.98 24.38
C ALA A 678 7.27 30.61 23.68
N GLN A 679 8.44 30.19 23.20
CA GLN A 679 8.57 28.92 22.48
C GLN A 679 8.34 27.69 23.37
N LEU A 680 8.86 27.71 24.60
CA LEU A 680 8.69 26.60 25.54
C LEU A 680 7.39 26.68 26.33
N GLN A 681 6.91 27.86 26.68
CA GLN A 681 5.65 28.05 27.43
C GLN A 681 4.43 27.64 26.58
N SER A 682 4.48 27.82 25.26
CA SER A 682 3.40 27.40 24.37
C SER A 682 3.40 25.90 24.05
N SER A 683 4.51 25.18 24.28
CA SER A 683 4.70 23.83 23.78
C SER A 683 5.00 22.78 24.86
N LEU A 684 5.40 23.18 26.07
CA LEU A 684 5.77 22.22 27.13
C LEU A 684 4.83 22.34 28.33
N GLN A 685 4.13 21.26 28.64
CA GLN A 685 3.26 21.11 29.80
C GLN A 685 3.92 20.16 30.81
N VAL A 686 3.74 20.39 32.11
CA VAL A 686 4.32 19.54 33.15
C VAL A 686 3.20 18.96 34.00
N ASN A 687 3.27 17.66 34.31
CA ASN A 687 2.28 17.02 35.17
C ASN A 687 2.34 17.53 36.62
N ALA A 688 1.30 17.23 37.41
CA ALA A 688 1.17 17.74 38.78
C ALA A 688 2.39 17.39 39.71
N ASN A 689 3.07 16.29 39.43
CA ASN A 689 4.22 15.84 40.23
C ASN A 689 5.56 16.37 39.71
N GLY A 690 5.57 17.09 38.59
CA GLY A 690 6.80 17.66 38.00
C GLY A 690 7.75 16.61 37.38
N THR A 691 7.27 15.40 37.12
CA THR A 691 8.10 14.27 36.67
C THR A 691 7.94 13.91 35.20
N VAL A 692 6.81 14.28 34.58
CA VAL A 692 6.48 14.01 33.19
C VAL A 692 6.16 15.29 32.47
N HIS A 693 6.75 15.47 31.30
CA HIS A 693 6.54 16.62 30.44
C HIS A 693 5.82 16.15 29.17
N LEU A 694 4.76 16.88 28.79
CA LEU A 694 4.13 16.75 27.47
C LEU A 694 4.67 17.85 26.57
N LEU A 695 5.33 17.47 25.50
CA LEU A 695 5.65 18.36 24.40
C LEU A 695 4.50 18.27 23.39
N SER A 696 3.79 19.37 23.15
CA SER A 696 2.63 19.45 22.27
C SER A 696 2.50 20.85 21.67
N VAL A 697 2.02 20.92 20.43
CA VAL A 697 1.66 22.21 19.80
C VAL A 697 0.45 22.87 20.49
N LEU A 698 -0.43 22.07 21.10
CA LEU A 698 -1.68 22.52 21.69
C LEU A 698 -1.55 22.79 23.20
N THR A 699 -2.22 23.83 23.65
CA THR A 699 -2.59 23.97 25.05
C THR A 699 -3.69 22.97 25.42
N ARG A 700 -3.92 22.74 26.71
CA ARG A 700 -5.02 21.90 27.18
C ARG A 700 -6.40 22.37 26.66
N GLU A 701 -6.64 23.66 26.71
CA GLU A 701 -7.91 24.27 26.24
C GLU A 701 -8.12 24.05 24.74
N GLN A 702 -7.09 24.26 23.92
CA GLN A 702 -7.16 23.98 22.49
C GLN A 702 -7.41 22.49 22.21
N LEU A 703 -6.76 21.60 22.96
CA LEU A 703 -7.01 20.16 22.86
C LEU A 703 -8.45 19.82 23.18
N GLU A 704 -9.00 20.31 24.28
CA GLU A 704 -10.40 20.09 24.68
C GLU A 704 -11.38 20.56 23.59
N ARG A 705 -11.14 21.73 22.98
CA ARG A 705 -11.97 22.28 21.90
C ARG A 705 -11.88 21.45 20.61
N LEU A 706 -10.69 20.98 20.24
CA LEU A 706 -10.52 20.09 19.10
C LEU A 706 -11.21 18.74 19.32
N LEU A 707 -11.03 18.12 20.51
CA LEU A 707 -11.64 16.83 20.85
C LEU A 707 -13.17 16.92 20.88
N HIS A 708 -13.74 18.04 21.31
CA HIS A 708 -15.18 18.28 21.26
C HIS A 708 -15.73 18.16 19.83
N ARG A 709 -15.01 18.69 18.83
CA ARG A 709 -15.38 18.53 17.41
C ARG A 709 -15.09 17.15 16.86
N LEU A 710 -13.93 16.59 17.23
CA LEU A 710 -13.50 15.27 16.76
C LEU A 710 -14.51 14.18 17.13
N PHE A 711 -15.10 14.28 18.33
CA PHE A 711 -16.05 13.31 18.87
C PHE A 711 -17.52 13.70 18.66
N ASP A 712 -17.80 14.75 17.89
CA ASP A 712 -19.16 15.15 17.54
C ASP A 712 -19.65 14.37 16.30
N GLU A 713 -20.76 13.63 16.45
CA GLU A 713 -21.36 12.83 15.38
C GLU A 713 -21.96 13.70 14.25
N GLU A 714 -22.30 14.96 14.53
CA GLU A 714 -22.74 15.93 13.52
C GLU A 714 -21.54 16.57 12.76
N GLU A 715 -20.31 16.34 13.25
CA GLU A 715 -19.09 16.81 12.58
C GLU A 715 -18.23 15.63 12.11
N PHE A 716 -17.28 15.16 12.92
CA PHE A 716 -16.26 14.22 12.47
C PHE A 716 -16.46 12.77 12.89
N LEU A 717 -17.15 12.50 13.99
CA LEU A 717 -17.34 11.14 14.48
C LEU A 717 -18.42 10.42 13.69
N SER A 718 -18.05 9.36 12.99
CA SER A 718 -19.00 8.47 12.31
C SER A 718 -19.19 7.17 13.09
N PRO A 719 -20.17 6.33 12.72
CA PRO A 719 -20.29 4.97 13.27
C PRO A 719 -19.04 4.11 13.05
N PHE A 720 -18.19 4.46 12.09
CA PHE A 720 -17.08 3.62 11.60
C PHE A 720 -15.69 4.24 11.81
N GLY A 721 -15.58 5.44 12.37
CA GLY A 721 -14.31 6.13 12.59
C GLY A 721 -14.42 7.63 12.48
N ILE A 722 -13.29 8.31 12.28
CA ILE A 722 -13.22 9.76 12.06
C ILE A 722 -13.29 10.07 10.57
N ARG A 723 -14.22 10.91 10.19
CA ARG A 723 -14.39 11.44 8.82
C ARG A 723 -13.21 12.32 8.44
N SER A 724 -12.78 12.25 7.19
CA SER A 724 -11.73 13.14 6.66
C SER A 724 -12.18 14.60 6.53
N MET A 725 -13.48 14.85 6.40
CA MET A 725 -14.10 16.16 6.43
C MET A 725 -15.35 16.15 7.30
N SER A 726 -15.62 17.26 7.97
CA SER A 726 -16.79 17.41 8.81
C SER A 726 -18.10 17.36 8.01
N ARG A 727 -19.07 16.59 8.51
CA ARG A 727 -20.43 16.55 7.98
C ARG A 727 -21.13 17.92 8.01
N PHE A 728 -20.61 18.87 8.79
CA PHE A 728 -21.06 20.27 8.78
C PHE A 728 -21.15 20.85 7.36
N HIS A 729 -20.23 20.47 6.46
CA HIS A 729 -20.18 20.95 5.08
C HIS A 729 -21.28 20.38 4.17
N GLU A 730 -22.07 19.40 4.62
CA GLU A 730 -23.27 18.93 3.90
C GLU A 730 -24.32 20.04 3.77
N GLN A 731 -24.50 20.83 4.83
CA GLN A 731 -25.47 21.95 4.86
C GLN A 731 -24.79 23.32 4.72
N HIS A 732 -23.47 23.40 4.88
CA HIS A 732 -22.71 24.64 4.87
C HIS A 732 -21.46 24.48 3.98
N PRO A 733 -21.63 24.25 2.65
CA PRO A 733 -20.48 24.14 1.74
C PRO A 733 -19.68 25.44 1.75
N LEU A 734 -18.36 25.34 1.73
CA LEU A 734 -17.50 26.50 1.55
C LEU A 734 -17.59 26.95 0.10
N MET A 735 -17.85 28.24 -0.13
CA MET A 735 -17.73 28.87 -1.43
C MET A 735 -16.65 29.93 -1.37
N TYR A 736 -15.61 29.79 -2.18
CA TYR A 736 -14.50 30.73 -2.27
C TYR A 736 -14.32 31.25 -3.69
N VAL A 737 -14.21 32.56 -3.85
CA VAL A 737 -14.05 33.20 -5.18
C VAL A 737 -12.63 33.71 -5.33
N ALA A 738 -11.91 33.19 -6.31
CA ALA A 738 -10.56 33.61 -6.65
C ALA A 738 -10.32 33.54 -8.17
N GLY A 739 -9.58 34.50 -8.71
CA GLY A 739 -9.23 34.52 -10.14
C GLY A 739 -10.41 34.53 -11.11
N GLY A 740 -11.59 34.98 -10.66
CA GLY A 740 -12.82 34.95 -11.45
C GLY A 740 -13.56 33.61 -11.49
N ALA A 741 -13.06 32.59 -10.78
CA ALA A 741 -13.70 31.30 -10.59
C ALA A 741 -14.25 31.13 -9.17
N THR A 742 -15.31 30.33 -9.02
CA THR A 742 -15.85 29.93 -7.73
C THR A 742 -15.41 28.51 -7.42
N TYR A 743 -14.82 28.30 -6.25
CA TYR A 743 -14.36 27.02 -5.74
C TYR A 743 -15.31 26.58 -4.62
N THR A 744 -15.86 25.38 -4.72
CA THR A 744 -16.79 24.84 -3.72
C THR A 744 -16.16 23.64 -3.02
N VAL A 745 -16.35 23.58 -1.70
CA VAL A 745 -15.97 22.41 -0.88
C VAL A 745 -17.19 22.00 -0.08
N ASP A 746 -17.64 20.79 -0.30
CA ASP A 746 -18.80 20.14 0.31
C ASP A 746 -18.44 18.77 0.87
N TYR A 747 -19.34 18.21 1.70
CA TYR A 747 -19.18 16.90 2.28
C TYR A 747 -19.56 15.80 1.27
N GLU A 748 -18.63 14.89 1.00
CA GLU A 748 -18.78 13.78 0.07
C GLU A 748 -18.36 12.48 0.79
N PRO A 749 -19.30 11.75 1.42
CA PRO A 749 -18.96 10.64 2.33
C PRO A 749 -18.43 9.37 1.68
N GLY A 750 -18.57 9.21 0.37
CA GLY A 750 -18.13 8.07 -0.44
C GLY A 750 -17.12 8.47 -1.50
N GLU A 751 -17.30 8.00 -2.73
CA GLU A 751 -16.50 8.41 -3.89
C GLU A 751 -16.74 9.89 -4.21
N GLY A 752 -15.70 10.58 -4.71
CA GLY A 752 -15.75 12.01 -4.96
C GLY A 752 -16.58 12.38 -6.18
N THR A 753 -17.43 13.41 -6.05
CA THR A 753 -18.25 13.94 -7.17
C THR A 753 -17.52 15.00 -7.98
N THR A 754 -16.35 15.47 -7.51
CA THR A 754 -15.54 16.51 -8.16
C THR A 754 -14.38 15.91 -8.96
N GLY A 755 -13.97 16.62 -10.02
CA GLY A 755 -12.81 16.28 -10.81
C GLY A 755 -11.48 16.86 -10.29
N ASN A 756 -11.45 17.40 -9.09
CA ASN A 756 -10.25 17.93 -8.47
C ASN A 756 -9.33 16.76 -8.10
N PHE A 757 -8.16 16.71 -8.69
CA PHE A 757 -7.29 15.55 -8.70
C PHE A 757 -7.86 14.36 -9.50
N GLY A 758 -7.02 13.70 -10.27
CA GLY A 758 -7.41 12.48 -10.98
C GLY A 758 -7.56 11.28 -10.06
N GLY A 759 -8.17 10.21 -10.61
CA GLY A 759 -8.29 8.94 -9.90
C GLY A 759 -9.48 8.83 -8.95
N ASN A 760 -9.45 7.79 -8.16
CA ASN A 760 -10.56 7.30 -7.33
C ASN A 760 -10.54 7.84 -5.90
N SER A 761 -9.54 8.62 -5.52
CA SER A 761 -9.29 9.10 -4.16
C SER A 761 -10.19 10.27 -3.78
N ASN A 762 -10.85 10.19 -2.61
CA ASN A 762 -11.67 11.27 -2.07
C ASN A 762 -11.35 11.52 -0.59
N TRP A 763 -11.01 12.79 -0.25
CA TRP A 763 -10.73 13.25 1.13
C TRP A 763 -11.78 14.19 1.70
N ARG A 764 -12.98 14.27 1.06
CA ARG A 764 -14.08 15.16 1.48
C ARG A 764 -15.15 14.48 2.33
N GLY A 765 -14.79 13.48 3.14
CA GLY A 765 -15.74 12.86 4.05
C GLY A 765 -15.40 11.44 4.48
N PRO A 766 -14.87 10.57 3.62
CA PRO A 766 -14.63 9.16 3.93
C PRO A 766 -13.76 8.90 5.14
N ILE A 767 -13.77 7.64 5.60
CA ILE A 767 -12.89 7.12 6.65
C ILE A 767 -11.61 6.60 6.01
N TRP A 768 -10.47 7.17 6.43
CA TRP A 768 -9.14 6.76 6.02
C TRP A 768 -8.38 6.17 7.20
N LEU A 769 -7.96 4.91 7.08
CA LEU A 769 -7.28 4.22 8.18
C LEU A 769 -5.98 4.90 8.63
N PRO A 770 -5.07 5.37 7.76
CA PRO A 770 -3.79 5.94 8.21
C PRO A 770 -3.97 7.14 9.14
N ILE A 771 -4.85 8.08 8.81
CA ILE A 771 -5.09 9.25 9.66
C ILE A 771 -5.81 8.85 10.96
N ASN A 772 -6.80 7.96 10.89
CA ASN A 772 -7.46 7.42 12.07
C ASN A 772 -6.47 6.71 13.01
N TYR A 773 -5.52 5.96 12.46
CA TYR A 773 -4.49 5.29 13.23
C TYR A 773 -3.59 6.29 13.98
N LEU A 774 -3.13 7.34 13.30
CA LEU A 774 -2.32 8.38 13.93
C LEU A 774 -3.09 9.15 15.02
N ILE A 775 -4.38 9.42 14.80
CA ILE A 775 -5.26 10.01 15.83
C ILE A 775 -5.35 9.09 17.05
N LEU A 776 -5.53 7.80 16.85
CA LEU A 776 -5.56 6.82 17.95
C LEU A 776 -4.25 6.81 18.75
N GLU A 777 -3.11 6.84 18.07
CA GLU A 777 -1.81 6.88 18.75
C GLU A 777 -1.64 8.14 19.58
N VAL A 778 -1.97 9.30 19.03
CA VAL A 778 -1.79 10.56 19.77
C VAL A 778 -2.76 10.69 20.95
N LEU A 779 -3.99 10.18 20.84
CA LEU A 779 -4.94 10.14 21.98
C LEU A 779 -4.36 9.33 23.15
N ARG A 780 -3.57 8.29 22.87
CA ARG A 780 -2.86 7.53 23.90
C ARG A 780 -1.72 8.32 24.51
N VAL A 781 -0.95 9.08 23.70
CA VAL A 781 0.09 9.99 24.23
C VAL A 781 -0.52 10.98 25.21
N TYR A 782 -1.63 11.61 24.83
CA TYR A 782 -2.34 12.52 25.73
C TYR A 782 -2.91 11.81 26.95
N HIS A 783 -3.43 10.57 26.79
CA HIS A 783 -3.90 9.76 27.93
C HIS A 783 -2.79 9.46 28.95
N LEU A 784 -1.58 9.11 28.47
CA LEU A 784 -0.44 8.84 29.35
C LEU A 784 -0.01 10.08 30.17
N PHE A 785 -0.27 11.28 29.66
CA PHE A 785 0.04 12.52 30.37
C PHE A 785 -1.07 12.97 31.32
N TYR A 786 -2.31 13.00 30.81
CA TYR A 786 -3.44 13.54 31.56
C TYR A 786 -4.13 12.48 32.46
N GLU A 787 -3.98 11.22 32.16
CA GLU A 787 -4.61 10.10 32.88
C GLU A 787 -6.11 10.36 33.15
N GLU A 788 -6.54 10.38 34.42
CA GLU A 788 -7.91 10.69 34.85
C GLU A 788 -8.22 12.20 34.91
N SER A 789 -7.21 13.06 34.82
CA SER A 789 -7.37 14.53 34.95
C SER A 789 -8.00 15.19 33.74
N LEU A 790 -8.06 14.50 32.59
CA LEU A 790 -8.78 14.94 31.40
C LEU A 790 -9.78 13.87 30.98
N ARG A 791 -11.04 14.20 31.09
CA ARG A 791 -12.14 13.40 30.59
C ARG A 791 -12.86 14.14 29.48
N VAL A 792 -13.29 13.44 28.49
CA VAL A 792 -14.03 13.97 27.33
C VAL A 792 -15.39 13.32 27.23
N GLU A 793 -16.33 14.03 26.69
CA GLU A 793 -17.64 13.48 26.36
C GLU A 793 -17.57 12.72 25.03
N PHE A 794 -17.92 11.42 25.03
CA PHE A 794 -17.82 10.58 23.84
C PHE A 794 -19.07 9.70 23.69
N PRO A 795 -19.85 9.83 22.61
CA PRO A 795 -19.84 10.98 21.67
C PRO A 795 -20.14 12.33 22.35
N THR A 796 -19.71 13.41 21.73
CA THR A 796 -20.03 14.78 22.21
C THR A 796 -21.53 14.95 22.35
N ARG A 797 -22.00 15.58 23.45
CA ARG A 797 -23.41 15.76 23.81
C ARG A 797 -24.17 14.49 24.23
N SER A 798 -23.47 13.38 24.46
CA SER A 798 -24.08 12.11 24.90
C SER A 798 -24.28 12.02 26.42
N GLY A 799 -23.66 12.88 27.21
CA GLY A 799 -23.59 12.77 28.67
C GLY A 799 -22.62 11.68 29.18
N GLN A 800 -21.90 10.97 28.28
CA GLN A 800 -20.96 9.92 28.63
C GLN A 800 -19.54 10.46 28.69
N TRP A 801 -18.98 10.55 29.88
CA TRP A 801 -17.63 11.08 30.11
C TRP A 801 -16.62 9.95 30.31
N MET A 802 -15.54 9.96 29.54
CA MET A 802 -14.50 8.92 29.60
C MET A 802 -13.10 9.54 29.47
N THR A 803 -12.10 8.77 29.82
CA THR A 803 -10.69 9.14 29.60
C THR A 803 -10.35 9.08 28.12
N LEU A 804 -9.24 9.71 27.70
CA LEU A 804 -8.78 9.65 26.32
C LEU A 804 -8.41 8.22 25.87
N GLY A 805 -7.93 7.38 26.79
CA GLY A 805 -7.67 5.97 26.52
C GLY A 805 -8.95 5.17 26.25
N GLU A 806 -10.04 5.44 26.98
CA GLU A 806 -11.36 4.83 26.76
C GLU A 806 -11.97 5.33 25.43
N ALA A 807 -11.84 6.63 25.11
CA ALA A 807 -12.29 7.20 23.85
C ALA A 807 -11.53 6.59 22.65
N ALA A 808 -10.22 6.46 22.76
CA ALA A 808 -9.40 5.81 21.74
C ALA A 808 -9.82 4.35 21.51
N ARG A 809 -10.13 3.59 22.58
CA ARG A 809 -10.62 2.22 22.45
C ARG A 809 -11.97 2.18 21.71
N ASN A 810 -12.91 3.04 22.07
CA ASN A 810 -14.19 3.13 21.39
C ASN A 810 -14.03 3.45 19.89
N LEU A 811 -13.13 4.36 19.56
CA LEU A 811 -12.80 4.70 18.17
C LEU A 811 -12.18 3.48 17.43
N ALA A 812 -11.27 2.75 18.08
CA ALA A 812 -10.70 1.54 17.50
C ALA A 812 -11.76 0.46 17.22
N HIS A 813 -12.74 0.30 18.12
CA HIS A 813 -13.86 -0.62 17.89
C HIS A 813 -14.73 -0.20 16.69
N ARG A 814 -14.96 1.11 16.50
CA ARG A 814 -15.69 1.61 15.33
C ARG A 814 -14.96 1.24 14.03
N LEU A 815 -13.63 1.42 13.97
CA LEU A 815 -12.81 1.03 12.81
C LEU A 815 -12.83 -0.50 12.58
N GLN A 816 -12.70 -1.30 13.64
CA GLN A 816 -12.77 -2.75 13.54
C GLN A 816 -14.12 -3.25 13.02
N SER A 817 -15.23 -2.56 13.35
CA SER A 817 -16.56 -2.95 12.92
C SER A 817 -16.74 -2.95 11.40
N LEU A 818 -15.91 -2.22 10.65
CA LEU A 818 -15.90 -2.24 9.19
C LEU A 818 -15.70 -3.66 8.63
N PHE A 819 -14.86 -4.46 9.30
CA PHE A 819 -14.43 -5.79 8.86
C PHE A 819 -15.13 -6.95 9.60
N LEU A 820 -15.87 -6.67 10.65
CA LEU A 820 -16.48 -7.71 11.47
C LEU A 820 -17.94 -7.95 11.05
N PRO A 821 -18.38 -9.24 11.03
CA PRO A 821 -19.76 -9.54 10.70
C PRO A 821 -20.70 -9.07 11.80
N ASP A 822 -21.81 -8.47 11.44
CA ASP A 822 -22.93 -8.16 12.35
C ASP A 822 -23.71 -9.44 12.72
N GLY A 823 -24.79 -9.29 13.51
CA GLY A 823 -25.67 -10.41 13.90
C GLY A 823 -26.35 -11.14 12.72
N ALA A 824 -26.35 -10.55 11.52
CA ALA A 824 -26.86 -11.15 10.28
C ALA A 824 -25.73 -11.63 9.34
N GLY A 825 -24.49 -11.62 9.80
CA GLY A 825 -23.31 -12.03 9.03
C GLY A 825 -22.81 -11.00 8.02
N ARG A 826 -23.33 -9.77 8.00
CA ARG A 826 -22.94 -8.70 7.07
C ARG A 826 -21.76 -7.91 7.61
N ARG A 827 -20.77 -7.67 6.78
CA ARG A 827 -19.67 -6.73 7.06
C ARG A 827 -19.99 -5.38 6.40
N PRO A 828 -19.91 -4.24 7.11
CA PRO A 828 -20.14 -2.92 6.51
C PRO A 828 -19.28 -2.67 5.26
N SER A 829 -18.02 -3.10 5.25
CA SER A 829 -17.11 -2.96 4.10
C SER A 829 -17.64 -3.58 2.79
N ASN A 830 -18.49 -4.60 2.87
CA ASN A 830 -19.09 -5.24 1.69
C ASN A 830 -20.37 -4.51 1.18
N GLY A 831 -20.73 -3.39 1.81
CA GLY A 831 -21.91 -2.61 1.42
C GLY A 831 -23.21 -3.43 1.46
N THR A 832 -23.96 -3.39 0.35
CA THR A 832 -25.25 -4.09 0.22
C THR A 832 -25.14 -5.49 -0.40
N GLU A 833 -23.93 -5.97 -0.72
CA GLU A 833 -23.77 -7.28 -1.36
C GLU A 833 -23.98 -8.44 -0.37
N LEU A 834 -25.13 -9.09 -0.50
CA LEU A 834 -25.57 -10.12 0.44
C LEU A 834 -24.87 -11.48 0.26
N ARG A 835 -24.16 -11.72 -0.82
CA ARG A 835 -23.40 -12.96 -1.03
C ARG A 835 -22.36 -13.16 0.06
N TYR A 836 -21.65 -12.08 0.45
CA TYR A 836 -20.67 -12.13 1.54
C TYR A 836 -21.28 -12.42 2.93
N ALA A 837 -22.60 -12.38 3.07
CA ALA A 837 -23.26 -12.78 4.32
C ALA A 837 -23.85 -14.20 4.23
N ASN A 838 -24.43 -14.57 3.08
CA ASN A 838 -25.31 -15.72 2.94
C ASN A 838 -24.65 -16.93 2.25
N ASP A 839 -23.71 -16.69 1.33
CA ASP A 839 -23.10 -17.75 0.53
C ASP A 839 -21.86 -18.33 1.25
N PRO A 840 -21.80 -19.66 1.49
CA PRO A 840 -20.66 -20.28 2.16
C PRO A 840 -19.33 -20.15 1.40
N HIS A 841 -19.36 -19.87 0.08
CA HIS A 841 -18.18 -19.69 -0.75
C HIS A 841 -17.70 -18.25 -0.81
N TRP A 842 -18.42 -17.31 -0.16
CA TRP A 842 -18.11 -15.89 -0.14
C TRP A 842 -17.93 -15.32 1.29
N ARG A 843 -18.66 -15.84 2.26
CA ARG A 843 -18.75 -15.24 3.62
C ARG A 843 -17.41 -15.11 4.36
N GLU A 844 -16.39 -15.89 4.00
CA GLU A 844 -15.07 -15.83 4.62
C GLU A 844 -14.08 -14.97 3.83
N LEU A 845 -14.49 -14.42 2.69
CA LEU A 845 -13.65 -13.58 1.85
C LEU A 845 -13.68 -12.15 2.37
N ILE A 846 -12.51 -11.53 2.47
CA ILE A 846 -12.33 -10.18 3.01
C ILE A 846 -11.56 -9.35 1.99
N LEU A 847 -12.06 -8.13 1.73
CA LEU A 847 -11.42 -7.12 0.91
C LEU A 847 -10.92 -5.98 1.80
N PHE A 848 -9.81 -5.36 1.41
CA PHE A 848 -9.17 -4.29 2.16
C PHE A 848 -9.14 -3.02 1.29
N TYR A 849 -10.28 -2.33 1.28
CA TYR A 849 -10.48 -1.15 0.46
C TYR A 849 -9.56 0.01 0.87
N GLU A 850 -9.31 0.91 -0.05
CA GLU A 850 -8.46 2.09 0.13
C GLU A 850 -9.00 3.00 1.22
N TYR A 851 -10.31 3.28 1.19
CA TYR A 851 -11.05 4.05 2.18
C TYR A 851 -12.49 3.53 2.32
N PHE A 852 -13.26 4.12 3.21
CA PHE A 852 -14.60 3.63 3.52
C PHE A 852 -15.61 4.76 3.57
N HIS A 853 -16.79 4.55 3.00
CA HIS A 853 -17.90 5.49 3.06
C HIS A 853 -18.25 5.81 4.51
N ALA A 854 -18.22 7.10 4.88
CA ALA A 854 -18.31 7.53 6.26
C ALA A 854 -19.60 7.13 6.97
N ASP A 855 -20.75 7.11 6.26
CA ASP A 855 -22.06 6.90 6.87
C ASP A 855 -22.56 5.44 6.77
N THR A 856 -22.04 4.65 5.83
CA THR A 856 -22.48 3.25 5.61
C THR A 856 -21.40 2.23 5.91
N GLY A 857 -20.15 2.63 5.97
CA GLY A 857 -18.98 1.72 6.13
C GLY A 857 -18.62 0.95 4.89
N ARG A 858 -19.31 1.15 3.74
CA ARG A 858 -18.99 0.48 2.47
C ARG A 858 -17.55 0.83 2.04
N GLY A 859 -16.83 -0.17 1.54
CA GLY A 859 -15.51 0.04 0.95
C GLY A 859 -15.59 0.87 -0.33
N CYS A 860 -14.60 1.73 -0.55
CA CYS A 860 -14.47 2.66 -1.67
C CYS A 860 -13.02 2.69 -2.15
N GLY A 861 -12.81 3.14 -3.39
CA GLY A 861 -11.49 3.16 -4.01
C GLY A 861 -10.98 1.76 -4.29
N ALA A 862 -9.65 1.61 -4.40
CA ALA A 862 -9.01 0.33 -4.66
C ALA A 862 -9.45 -0.75 -3.66
N SER A 863 -9.94 -1.89 -4.18
CA SER A 863 -10.51 -2.96 -3.34
C SER A 863 -9.47 -3.78 -2.58
N HIS A 864 -8.20 -3.69 -2.97
CA HIS A 864 -7.07 -4.41 -2.39
C HIS A 864 -5.96 -3.47 -1.88
N GLN A 865 -6.30 -2.25 -1.46
CA GLN A 865 -5.37 -1.32 -0.82
C GLN A 865 -4.94 -1.87 0.56
N THR A 866 -4.36 -3.05 0.55
CA THR A 866 -3.93 -3.76 1.76
C THR A 866 -2.80 -3.04 2.47
N GLY A 867 -2.07 -2.17 1.78
CA GLY A 867 -0.96 -1.44 2.32
C GLY A 867 -1.28 -0.78 3.66
N TRP A 868 -1.91 0.38 3.66
CA TRP A 868 -2.26 1.06 4.92
C TRP A 868 -3.51 0.51 5.60
N THR A 869 -4.45 -0.12 4.85
CA THR A 869 -5.64 -0.73 5.43
C THR A 869 -5.29 -1.94 6.32
N ALA A 870 -4.15 -2.58 6.07
CA ALA A 870 -3.61 -3.63 6.93
C ALA A 870 -3.28 -3.16 8.37
N MET A 871 -3.23 -1.84 8.63
CA MET A 871 -3.15 -1.28 9.99
C MET A 871 -4.28 -1.78 10.92
N ILE A 872 -5.39 -2.26 10.35
CA ILE A 872 -6.46 -2.90 11.14
C ILE A 872 -5.94 -4.13 11.91
N ALA A 873 -4.95 -4.84 11.38
CA ALA A 873 -4.32 -5.97 12.07
C ALA A 873 -3.59 -5.52 13.34
N ASP A 874 -2.90 -4.39 13.28
CA ASP A 874 -2.23 -3.82 14.45
C ASP A 874 -3.27 -3.33 15.48
N LEU A 875 -4.33 -2.65 15.03
CA LEU A 875 -5.42 -2.19 15.92
C LEU A 875 -6.09 -3.35 16.66
N MET A 876 -6.36 -4.48 16.00
CA MET A 876 -6.96 -5.65 16.63
C MET A 876 -6.00 -6.32 17.62
N ASN A 877 -4.73 -6.47 17.27
CA ASN A 877 -3.72 -7.06 18.13
C ASN A 877 -3.42 -6.21 19.38
N LEU A 878 -3.56 -4.89 19.30
CA LEU A 878 -3.33 -3.97 20.42
C LEU A 878 -4.52 -3.83 21.36
N GLU A 879 -5.72 -4.20 20.94
CA GLU A 879 -6.97 -3.98 21.71
C GLU A 879 -6.89 -4.41 23.17
N PRO A 880 -6.42 -5.61 23.52
CA PRO A 880 -6.33 -6.05 24.91
C PRO A 880 -5.37 -5.22 25.78
N HIS A 881 -4.49 -4.45 25.16
CA HIS A 881 -3.44 -3.68 25.80
C HIS A 881 -3.71 -2.17 25.87
N TRP A 882 -4.83 -1.71 25.30
CA TRP A 882 -5.16 -0.28 25.19
C TRP A 882 -5.33 0.44 26.54
N THR A 883 -5.64 -0.25 27.61
CA THR A 883 -5.77 0.34 28.97
C THR A 883 -4.60 0.04 29.89
N SER A 884 -3.65 -0.79 29.48
CA SER A 884 -2.47 -1.05 30.29
C SER A 884 -1.42 0.02 29.98
N CYS A 885 -1.01 0.78 30.99
CA CYS A 885 0.18 1.64 30.95
C CYS A 885 1.48 0.83 30.89
N LYS A 886 1.50 -0.29 30.13
CA LYS A 886 2.75 -1.06 30.00
C LYS A 886 3.67 -0.35 29.03
N PRO A 887 4.97 -0.16 29.39
CA PRO A 887 6.00 0.37 28.52
C PRO A 887 6.07 -0.41 27.20
N GLY A 888 6.25 0.30 26.07
CA GLY A 888 6.48 -0.32 24.77
C GLY A 888 5.38 -0.17 23.73
N PHE A 889 4.23 0.46 24.04
CA PHE A 889 3.13 0.62 23.08
C PHE A 889 2.95 2.03 22.50
N VAL A 890 3.45 3.07 23.17
CA VAL A 890 3.49 4.46 22.64
C VAL A 890 4.69 5.16 23.25
N GLY A 891 5.62 5.64 22.44
CA GLY A 891 6.58 6.70 22.76
C GLY A 891 7.33 6.65 24.10
N GLU A 892 7.46 5.51 24.76
CA GLU A 892 8.33 5.35 25.94
C GLU A 892 9.74 4.98 25.56
#